data_37c16667dfadfd9101bcad7e6f339914
#
_entry.id   37c16667dfadfd9101bcad7e6f339914
#
_cell.length_a   1.000
_cell.length_b   1.000
_cell.length_c   1.000
_cell.angle_alpha   90.00
_cell.angle_beta   90.00
_cell.angle_gamma   90.00
#
_symmetry.space_group_name_H-M   'P 1'
#
loop_
_entity.id
_entity.type
_entity.pdbx_description
1 polymer ?
#
loop_
_entity_poly.entity_id
_entity_poly.type
_entity_poly.pdbx_seq_one_letter_code
_entity_poly.pdbx_strand_id
1 'polypeptide(L)'
;MCRKDDLDDPSKNCLPRVYYKRMPPTQAESVIKNIIREIGQECAAHGEIVSETLVAFMVKAVVLDPSNGFNMDRTLIKSDVQKLVKHCVTRLLDNKNPSLDTIKMQVYFDMNYTSREEFLEEHHRVLESRLGSVMREITDNRACAREELESLYRKIVSYVLLRSGLGSPTDIKIVREATAALQSVFPQAELGTFLTLSKKDKERQLKELTMIVTGIRLFNRDCGKGGEGIDDLPAILHEAIPATTQHIDSQLQISQEQAYRYTAILEKVRQNPLMSVQLQPYMLKEALYNVRQYEIFLQIILSDIITCAQEVEMMIKKLGAQLEQLKMIVKSKTAVPTSQVFPIFIALSNLWTSFQDETVLISVLSNLTSHLEAFLGAHELLFPEKVLRGLLDGVTVKTDVCRMREQMEDRVNAEDFRKLEWLFPETTANFDKLLLQYRGFCAYTFATTDGLLLPGNSAIGILKYKDKYYTFNSRDAAYSFAENPENYINLITEKAKKNAELIQLLELHQQFETLIPYSQVSRVKDVDKHIKPITKCESGTQTDTHILPPTIVRSYEWNEWELRRKAIKLANLRQKVTHSVQTDLSHMRRENGSQVYSSKDASTQSMKEGSTRVPRPQVYIAGLRGGRAKTTCGVKVNLTRAIDET
;
A
#
# COMPACT_ATOMS: atom_id res chain seq x y z
N MET A 1 31.36 0.46 19.80
CA MET A 1 31.37 -0.75 20.64
C MET A 1 29.94 -1.17 20.87
N CYS A 2 29.38 -2.02 20.02
CA CYS A 2 28.06 -2.60 20.20
C CYS A 2 28.24 -3.91 20.98
N ARG A 3 27.47 -4.09 22.01
CA ARG A 3 27.46 -5.30 22.81
C ARG A 3 26.90 -6.48 22.03
N LYS A 4 27.48 -7.65 22.22
CA LYS A 4 27.25 -8.89 21.48
C LYS A 4 26.03 -9.72 21.94
N ASP A 5 25.13 -9.17 22.73
CA ASP A 5 24.14 -9.97 23.48
C ASP A 5 22.69 -9.87 22.98
N ASP A 6 22.48 -9.35 21.75
CA ASP A 6 21.11 -9.11 21.21
C ASP A 6 20.72 -10.01 20.02
N LEU A 7 21.25 -11.25 19.94
CA LEU A 7 21.10 -12.08 18.73
C LEU A 7 20.01 -13.16 18.78
N ASP A 8 19.30 -13.36 19.90
CA ASP A 8 18.41 -14.52 20.07
C ASP A 8 16.93 -14.19 20.42
N ASP A 9 16.41 -13.02 20.01
CA ASP A 9 14.97 -12.75 20.17
C ASP A 9 14.27 -12.79 18.81
N PRO A 10 13.49 -13.85 18.49
CA PRO A 10 12.78 -13.99 17.22
C PRO A 10 11.66 -12.96 17.01
N SER A 11 11.32 -12.14 18.02
CA SER A 11 10.31 -11.08 17.91
C SER A 11 10.85 -9.79 17.27
N LYS A 12 12.15 -9.71 16.93
CA LYS A 12 12.79 -8.50 16.37
C LYS A 12 12.94 -8.46 14.85
N ASN A 13 12.28 -9.34 14.12
CA ASN A 13 12.21 -9.25 12.65
C ASN A 13 11.23 -8.16 12.16
N CYS A 14 11.26 -6.99 12.79
CA CYS A 14 10.61 -5.81 12.23
C CYS A 14 11.44 -5.28 11.06
N LEU A 15 10.83 -5.13 9.90
CA LEU A 15 11.39 -4.44 8.74
C LEU A 15 11.98 -3.08 9.16
N PRO A 16 13.15 -2.69 8.66
CA PRO A 16 13.79 -1.44 9.05
C PRO A 16 12.94 -0.23 8.65
N ARG A 17 12.50 0.52 9.65
CA ARG A 17 11.77 1.78 9.47
C ARG A 17 12.54 2.74 8.59
N VAL A 18 11.82 3.37 7.67
CA VAL A 18 12.31 4.48 6.84
C VAL A 18 12.81 5.61 7.74
N TYR A 19 14.10 5.86 7.74
CA TYR A 19 14.68 7.03 8.39
C TYR A 19 14.40 8.28 7.55
N TYR A 20 13.25 8.92 7.74
CA TYR A 20 13.12 10.32 7.37
C TYR A 20 14.08 11.14 8.23
N LYS A 21 14.84 12.00 7.58
CA LYS A 21 15.70 12.99 8.25
C LYS A 21 14.81 13.84 9.16
N ARG A 22 14.77 13.50 10.47
CA ARG A 22 13.91 14.18 11.45
C ARG A 22 14.37 15.63 11.58
N MET A 23 13.48 16.56 11.31
CA MET A 23 13.63 17.91 11.83
C MET A 23 13.71 17.87 13.37
N PRO A 24 14.43 18.79 14.00
CA PRO A 24 14.45 18.86 15.45
C PRO A 24 13.02 19.01 15.99
N PRO A 25 12.64 18.24 16.99
CA PRO A 25 11.28 18.27 17.52
C PRO A 25 10.94 19.65 18.07
N THR A 26 9.74 20.13 17.77
CA THR A 26 9.22 21.34 18.40
C THR A 26 9.08 21.13 19.91
N GLN A 27 9.06 22.22 20.68
CA GLN A 27 8.90 22.13 22.13
C GLN A 27 7.61 21.36 22.52
N ALA A 28 6.53 21.52 21.73
CA ALA A 28 5.28 20.79 21.93
C ALA A 28 5.45 19.27 21.69
N GLU A 29 6.17 18.88 20.64
CA GLU A 29 6.45 17.46 20.37
C GLU A 29 7.29 16.81 21.48
N SER A 30 8.21 17.54 22.08
CA SER A 30 9.01 17.02 23.19
C SER A 30 8.16 16.77 24.45
N VAL A 31 7.20 17.65 24.73
CA VAL A 31 6.26 17.48 25.85
C VAL A 31 5.36 16.26 25.60
N ILE A 32 4.80 16.12 24.41
CA ILE A 32 3.96 14.95 24.05
C ILE A 32 4.76 13.65 24.21
N LYS A 33 6.00 13.60 23.74
CA LYS A 33 6.85 12.43 23.91
C LYS A 33 7.14 12.10 25.38
N ASN A 34 7.30 13.10 26.22
CA ASN A 34 7.50 12.87 27.64
C ASN A 34 6.24 12.28 28.30
N ILE A 35 5.04 12.78 27.95
CA ILE A 35 3.77 12.22 28.43
C ILE A 35 3.62 10.76 27.96
N ILE A 36 3.94 10.46 26.70
CA ILE A 36 3.89 9.09 26.17
C ILE A 36 4.82 8.15 26.95
N ARG A 37 6.05 8.61 27.26
CA ARG A 37 6.99 7.82 28.05
C ARG A 37 6.52 7.62 29.48
N GLU A 38 5.96 8.64 30.13
CA GLU A 38 5.42 8.56 31.48
C GLU A 38 4.31 7.49 31.53
N ILE A 39 3.35 7.53 30.60
CA ILE A 39 2.29 6.52 30.49
C ILE A 39 2.88 5.12 30.27
N GLY A 40 3.85 4.99 29.35
CA GLY A 40 4.51 3.71 29.10
C GLY A 40 5.24 3.14 30.33
N GLN A 41 5.88 4.00 31.13
CA GLN A 41 6.54 3.61 32.35
C GLN A 41 5.55 3.18 33.43
N GLU A 42 4.43 3.89 33.59
CA GLU A 42 3.37 3.50 34.52
C GLU A 42 2.73 2.15 34.13
N CYS A 43 2.45 1.93 32.84
CA CYS A 43 1.96 0.63 32.34
C CYS A 43 2.97 -0.48 32.62
N ALA A 44 4.26 -0.24 32.39
CA ALA A 44 5.32 -1.22 32.67
C ALA A 44 5.45 -1.52 34.15
N ALA A 45 5.24 -0.53 35.06
CA ALA A 45 5.20 -0.75 36.49
C ALA A 45 4.05 -1.68 36.93
N HIS A 46 2.97 -1.72 36.15
CA HIS A 46 1.85 -2.65 36.34
C HIS A 46 2.02 -3.99 35.56
N GLY A 47 3.16 -4.22 34.92
CA GLY A 47 3.49 -5.46 34.23
C GLY A 47 3.08 -5.51 32.77
N GLU A 48 2.53 -4.44 32.21
CA GLU A 48 2.09 -4.36 30.82
C GLU A 48 3.06 -3.54 29.95
N ILE A 49 3.59 -4.17 28.89
CA ILE A 49 4.47 -3.50 27.94
C ILE A 49 3.66 -2.97 26.77
N VAL A 50 3.56 -1.66 26.65
CA VAL A 50 2.81 -0.99 25.58
C VAL A 50 3.73 -0.28 24.61
N SER A 51 3.38 -0.29 23.30
CA SER A 51 4.15 0.43 22.29
C SER A 51 3.90 1.94 22.37
N GLU A 52 4.92 2.75 22.06
CA GLU A 52 4.79 4.23 22.03
C GLU A 52 3.69 4.68 21.06
N THR A 53 3.47 3.97 19.96
CA THR A 53 2.42 4.25 18.98
C THR A 53 1.03 4.02 19.55
N LEU A 54 0.82 2.92 20.28
CA LEU A 54 -0.45 2.64 20.95
C LEU A 54 -0.75 3.70 22.02
N VAL A 55 0.25 4.06 22.83
CA VAL A 55 0.10 5.12 23.82
C VAL A 55 -0.22 6.46 23.16
N ALA A 56 0.46 6.81 22.08
CA ALA A 56 0.19 8.04 21.33
C ALA A 56 -1.23 8.08 20.76
N PHE A 57 -1.73 6.95 20.25
CA PHE A 57 -3.11 6.84 19.80
C PHE A 57 -4.08 6.99 20.96
N MET A 58 -3.83 6.32 22.09
CA MET A 58 -4.69 6.38 23.29
C MET A 58 -4.75 7.80 23.85
N VAL A 59 -3.64 8.52 23.92
CA VAL A 59 -3.60 9.93 24.34
C VAL A 59 -4.54 10.78 23.46
N LYS A 60 -4.45 10.63 22.15
CA LYS A 60 -5.31 11.36 21.21
C LYS A 60 -6.79 10.98 21.39
N ALA A 61 -7.07 9.69 21.53
CA ALA A 61 -8.43 9.17 21.75
C ALA A 61 -9.06 9.70 23.04
N VAL A 62 -8.31 9.70 24.13
CA VAL A 62 -8.80 10.20 25.44
C VAL A 62 -9.04 11.72 25.39
N VAL A 63 -8.21 12.48 24.69
CA VAL A 63 -8.41 13.94 24.53
C VAL A 63 -9.60 14.24 23.64
N LEU A 64 -9.83 13.44 22.61
CA LEU A 64 -10.93 13.62 21.66
C LEU A 64 -12.30 13.33 22.29
N ASP A 65 -12.35 12.44 23.26
CA ASP A 65 -13.59 12.03 23.92
C ASP A 65 -14.13 13.17 24.83
N PRO A 66 -15.29 13.76 24.47
CA PRO A 66 -15.84 14.90 25.21
C PRO A 66 -16.24 14.55 26.66
N SER A 67 -16.47 13.28 26.97
CA SER A 67 -16.83 12.83 28.30
C SER A 67 -15.70 13.03 29.33
N ASN A 68 -14.45 13.07 28.86
CA ASN A 68 -13.28 13.29 29.71
C ASN A 68 -13.06 14.76 30.12
N GLY A 69 -13.77 15.69 29.47
CA GLY A 69 -13.77 17.12 29.81
C GLY A 69 -12.49 17.85 29.46
N PHE A 70 -11.70 17.36 28.48
CA PHE A 70 -10.55 18.08 27.95
C PHE A 70 -11.02 19.14 26.95
N ASN A 71 -10.54 20.38 27.15
CA ASN A 71 -10.79 21.43 26.17
C ASN A 71 -9.67 21.48 25.14
N MET A 72 -10.02 21.26 23.87
CA MET A 72 -9.06 21.26 22.76
C MET A 72 -8.53 22.65 22.41
N ASP A 73 -9.27 23.71 22.78
CA ASP A 73 -8.94 25.09 22.42
C ASP A 73 -7.94 25.74 23.38
N ARG A 74 -7.63 25.10 24.49
CA ARG A 74 -6.65 25.64 25.46
C ARG A 74 -5.49 24.68 25.69
N THR A 75 -4.36 25.24 26.09
CA THR A 75 -3.20 24.46 26.54
C THR A 75 -3.51 23.69 27.81
N LEU A 76 -3.11 22.41 27.85
CA LEU A 76 -3.27 21.56 29.02
C LEU A 76 -2.41 22.10 30.19
N ILE A 77 -3.02 22.21 31.36
CA ILE A 77 -2.32 22.53 32.58
C ILE A 77 -1.81 21.25 33.24
N LYS A 78 -0.92 21.37 34.25
CA LYS A 78 -0.29 20.20 34.90
C LYS A 78 -1.33 19.20 35.47
N SER A 79 -2.43 19.71 36.05
CA SER A 79 -3.51 18.84 36.54
C SER A 79 -4.23 18.09 35.42
N ASP A 80 -4.40 18.71 34.23
CA ASP A 80 -5.00 18.05 33.06
C ASP A 80 -4.10 16.94 32.55
N VAL A 81 -2.77 17.17 32.54
CA VAL A 81 -1.80 16.15 32.14
C VAL A 81 -1.84 14.95 33.09
N GLN A 82 -1.85 15.19 34.41
CA GLN A 82 -1.97 14.10 35.39
C GLN A 82 -3.29 13.32 35.24
N LYS A 83 -4.39 14.02 34.98
CA LYS A 83 -5.69 13.41 34.69
C LYS A 83 -5.61 12.57 33.43
N LEU A 84 -4.98 13.10 32.37
CA LEU A 84 -4.79 12.42 31.10
C LEU A 84 -3.98 11.14 31.25
N VAL A 85 -2.83 11.21 31.92
CA VAL A 85 -1.98 10.04 32.21
C VAL A 85 -2.79 8.96 32.90
N LYS A 86 -3.50 9.32 33.98
CA LYS A 86 -4.31 8.37 34.76
C LYS A 86 -5.41 7.72 33.89
N HIS A 87 -6.13 8.49 33.06
CA HIS A 87 -7.15 7.94 32.18
C HIS A 87 -6.56 7.00 31.13
N CYS A 88 -5.42 7.37 30.53
CA CYS A 88 -4.75 6.51 29.56
C CYS A 88 -4.27 5.20 30.18
N VAL A 89 -3.63 5.26 31.35
CA VAL A 89 -3.17 4.06 32.07
C VAL A 89 -4.33 3.16 32.43
N THR A 90 -5.42 3.72 32.98
CA THR A 90 -6.62 2.93 33.32
C THR A 90 -7.20 2.21 32.11
N ARG A 91 -7.29 2.88 30.94
CA ARG A 91 -7.80 2.27 29.71
C ARG A 91 -6.82 1.22 29.14
N LEU A 92 -5.50 1.47 29.22
CA LEU A 92 -4.50 0.54 28.68
C LEU A 92 -4.30 -0.72 29.51
N LEU A 93 -4.66 -0.68 30.80
CA LEU A 93 -4.60 -1.83 31.71
C LEU A 93 -5.87 -2.68 31.72
N ASP A 94 -6.94 -2.23 31.08
CA ASP A 94 -8.22 -2.96 31.02
C ASP A 94 -8.22 -4.01 29.90
N ASN A 95 -7.47 -5.09 30.13
CA ASN A 95 -7.32 -6.20 29.17
C ASN A 95 -8.60 -7.02 28.94
N LYS A 96 -9.71 -6.68 29.62
CA LYS A 96 -11.00 -7.33 29.40
C LYS A 96 -11.91 -6.54 28.45
N ASN A 97 -11.46 -5.39 28.00
CA ASN A 97 -12.24 -4.50 27.16
C ASN A 97 -12.00 -4.79 25.67
N PRO A 98 -13.02 -5.21 24.91
CA PRO A 98 -12.88 -5.48 23.47
C PRO A 98 -12.47 -4.25 22.65
N SER A 99 -12.83 -3.04 23.10
CA SER A 99 -12.41 -1.80 22.45
C SER A 99 -10.89 -1.63 22.49
N LEU A 100 -10.22 -1.97 23.60
CA LEU A 100 -8.77 -1.94 23.69
C LEU A 100 -8.10 -2.92 22.71
N ASP A 101 -8.63 -4.14 22.62
CA ASP A 101 -8.12 -5.13 21.66
C ASP A 101 -8.33 -4.68 20.22
N THR A 102 -9.46 -4.04 19.91
CA THR A 102 -9.71 -3.44 18.61
C THR A 102 -8.67 -2.35 18.28
N ILE A 103 -8.38 -1.46 19.22
CA ILE A 103 -7.37 -0.41 19.04
C ILE A 103 -5.97 -1.03 18.90
N LYS A 104 -5.61 -2.04 19.70
CA LYS A 104 -4.35 -2.77 19.57
C LYS A 104 -4.23 -3.39 18.18
N MET A 105 -5.28 -4.05 17.71
CA MET A 105 -5.37 -4.65 16.38
C MET A 105 -5.18 -3.60 15.27
N GLN A 106 -5.88 -2.48 15.36
CA GLN A 106 -5.79 -1.37 14.41
C GLN A 106 -4.37 -0.81 14.34
N VAL A 107 -3.77 -0.49 15.49
CA VAL A 107 -2.40 0.03 15.56
C VAL A 107 -1.39 -0.99 15.05
N TYR A 108 -1.58 -2.27 15.37
CA TYR A 108 -0.73 -3.34 14.88
C TYR A 108 -0.80 -3.46 13.35
N PHE A 109 -2.01 -3.46 12.79
CA PHE A 109 -2.22 -3.51 11.35
C PHE A 109 -1.58 -2.30 10.65
N ASP A 110 -1.82 -1.09 11.12
CA ASP A 110 -1.25 0.13 10.54
C ASP A 110 0.29 0.18 10.58
N MET A 111 0.89 -0.48 11.55
CA MET A 111 2.34 -0.52 11.69
C MET A 111 3.01 -1.58 10.81
N ASN A 112 2.31 -2.67 10.54
CA ASN A 112 2.90 -3.86 9.91
C ASN A 112 2.37 -4.13 8.50
N TYR A 113 1.20 -3.60 8.17
CA TYR A 113 0.64 -3.72 6.83
C TYR A 113 1.06 -2.55 5.95
N THR A 114 1.52 -2.87 4.76
CA THR A 114 1.74 -1.95 3.65
C THR A 114 1.09 -2.53 2.40
N SER A 115 0.63 -1.67 1.49
CA SER A 115 0.08 -2.16 0.23
C SER A 115 1.13 -2.96 -0.54
N ARG A 116 0.68 -3.89 -1.39
CA ARG A 116 1.58 -4.72 -2.20
C ARG A 116 2.63 -3.90 -2.96
N GLU A 117 2.21 -2.82 -3.61
CA GLU A 117 3.13 -1.95 -4.38
C GLU A 117 4.19 -1.31 -3.49
N GLU A 118 3.79 -0.69 -2.39
CA GLU A 118 4.70 -0.06 -1.43
C GLU A 118 5.64 -1.09 -0.78
N PHE A 119 5.13 -2.30 -0.49
CA PHE A 119 5.93 -3.38 0.06
C PHE A 119 7.05 -3.78 -0.89
N LEU A 120 6.73 -3.98 -2.17
CA LEU A 120 7.72 -4.37 -3.18
C LEU A 120 8.78 -3.28 -3.39
N GLU A 121 8.38 -2.01 -3.45
CA GLU A 121 9.31 -0.88 -3.56
C GLU A 121 10.26 -0.81 -2.36
N GLU A 122 9.73 -0.94 -1.15
CA GLU A 122 10.53 -0.90 0.07
C GLU A 122 11.45 -2.13 0.18
N HIS A 123 10.95 -3.31 -0.17
CA HIS A 123 11.74 -4.55 -0.20
C HIS A 123 12.93 -4.41 -1.14
N HIS A 124 12.72 -3.94 -2.36
CA HIS A 124 13.80 -3.69 -3.31
C HIS A 124 14.77 -2.62 -2.79
N ARG A 125 14.28 -1.56 -2.17
CA ARG A 125 15.12 -0.51 -1.60
C ARG A 125 16.02 -1.04 -0.48
N VAL A 126 15.49 -1.89 0.39
CA VAL A 126 16.25 -2.53 1.48
C VAL A 126 17.31 -3.47 0.92
N LEU A 127 16.97 -4.28 -0.10
CA LEU A 127 17.93 -5.15 -0.78
C LEU A 127 19.07 -4.35 -1.43
N GLU A 128 18.77 -3.30 -2.18
CA GLU A 128 19.77 -2.42 -2.78
C GLU A 128 20.65 -1.76 -1.70
N SER A 129 20.10 -1.34 -0.58
CA SER A 129 20.86 -0.77 0.53
C SER A 129 21.85 -1.78 1.14
N ARG A 130 21.41 -3.01 1.36
CA ARG A 130 22.24 -4.10 1.91
C ARG A 130 23.36 -4.48 0.97
N LEU A 131 23.08 -4.55 -0.32
CA LEU A 131 24.07 -4.88 -1.36
C LEU A 131 25.01 -3.72 -1.67
N GLY A 132 24.65 -2.50 -1.31
CA GLY A 132 25.40 -1.30 -1.62
C GLY A 132 26.81 -1.26 -1.02
N SER A 133 27.06 -1.93 0.10
CA SER A 133 28.41 -2.05 0.70
C SER A 133 29.31 -2.95 -0.14
N VAL A 134 28.81 -4.13 -0.51
CA VAL A 134 29.56 -5.10 -1.32
C VAL A 134 29.80 -4.55 -2.73
N MET A 135 28.80 -3.90 -3.31
CA MET A 135 28.92 -3.26 -4.62
C MET A 135 30.00 -2.17 -4.62
N ARG A 136 30.06 -1.34 -3.57
CA ARG A 136 31.11 -0.32 -3.42
C ARG A 136 32.48 -0.93 -3.28
N GLU A 137 32.68 -2.01 -2.53
CA GLU A 137 33.93 -2.71 -2.43
C GLU A 137 34.45 -3.22 -3.78
N ILE A 138 33.56 -3.62 -4.69
CA ILE A 138 33.90 -4.07 -6.03
C ILE A 138 34.20 -2.89 -6.94
N THR A 139 33.33 -1.86 -6.94
CA THR A 139 33.43 -0.72 -7.88
C THR A 139 34.60 0.21 -7.56
N ASP A 140 34.96 0.36 -6.30
CA ASP A 140 36.04 1.23 -5.83
C ASP A 140 37.40 0.49 -5.82
N ASN A 141 37.42 -0.80 -6.14
CA ASN A 141 38.63 -1.62 -6.18
C ASN A 141 39.55 -1.18 -7.32
N ARG A 142 40.86 -1.18 -7.05
CA ARG A 142 41.95 -0.82 -7.97
C ARG A 142 42.99 -1.92 -8.03
N ALA A 143 42.59 -3.17 -8.01
CA ALA A 143 43.46 -4.32 -8.04
C ALA A 143 44.37 -4.30 -9.29
N CYS A 144 45.68 -4.53 -9.09
CA CYS A 144 46.65 -4.66 -10.15
C CYS A 144 47.36 -6.01 -10.10
N ALA A 145 47.55 -6.59 -8.90
CA ALA A 145 48.21 -7.87 -8.72
C ALA A 145 47.24 -9.03 -9.06
N ARG A 146 47.80 -10.14 -9.54
CA ARG A 146 47.05 -11.33 -9.92
C ARG A 146 46.19 -11.87 -8.77
N GLU A 147 46.72 -11.92 -7.57
CA GLU A 147 46.03 -12.40 -6.39
C GLU A 147 44.83 -11.48 -6.00
N GLU A 148 45.03 -10.17 -6.16
CA GLU A 148 43.99 -9.18 -5.93
C GLU A 148 42.86 -9.29 -6.96
N LEU A 149 43.22 -9.57 -8.23
CA LEU A 149 42.21 -9.81 -9.30
C LEU A 149 41.42 -11.08 -9.05
N GLU A 150 42.07 -12.16 -8.58
CA GLU A 150 41.34 -13.38 -8.18
C GLU A 150 40.42 -13.13 -6.98
N SER A 151 40.89 -12.35 -6.00
CA SER A 151 40.06 -11.94 -4.86
C SER A 151 38.87 -11.09 -5.30
N LEU A 152 39.07 -10.13 -6.21
CA LEU A 152 37.99 -9.32 -6.79
C LEU A 152 36.97 -10.18 -7.53
N TYR A 153 37.44 -11.16 -8.31
CA TYR A 153 36.54 -12.07 -9.02
C TYR A 153 35.67 -12.88 -8.07
N ARG A 154 36.22 -13.37 -6.96
CA ARG A 154 35.46 -14.06 -5.90
C ARG A 154 34.41 -13.13 -5.26
N LYS A 155 34.76 -11.85 -5.05
CA LYS A 155 33.80 -10.86 -4.55
C LYS A 155 32.65 -10.62 -5.54
N ILE A 156 32.94 -10.59 -6.86
CA ILE A 156 31.92 -10.49 -7.90
C ILE A 156 31.00 -11.72 -7.86
N VAL A 157 31.53 -12.94 -7.75
CA VAL A 157 30.73 -14.16 -7.60
C VAL A 157 29.85 -14.08 -6.35
N SER A 158 30.41 -13.67 -5.22
CA SER A 158 29.65 -13.50 -3.98
C SER A 158 28.53 -12.46 -4.12
N TYR A 159 28.80 -11.34 -4.79
CA TYR A 159 27.78 -10.32 -5.10
C TYR A 159 26.67 -10.87 -5.97
N VAL A 160 27.00 -11.64 -7.02
CA VAL A 160 26.02 -12.29 -7.90
C VAL A 160 25.11 -13.23 -7.10
N LEU A 161 25.68 -14.05 -6.22
CA LEU A 161 24.90 -14.95 -5.38
C LEU A 161 24.01 -14.21 -4.39
N LEU A 162 24.56 -13.21 -3.69
CA LEU A 162 23.78 -12.40 -2.74
C LEU A 162 22.66 -11.63 -3.40
N ARG A 163 22.89 -11.08 -4.59
CA ARG A 163 21.88 -10.31 -5.31
C ARG A 163 20.80 -11.19 -5.92
N SER A 164 21.18 -12.34 -6.47
CA SER A 164 20.23 -13.27 -7.07
C SER A 164 19.42 -14.06 -6.05
N GLY A 165 19.91 -14.17 -4.79
CA GLY A 165 19.29 -15.01 -3.77
C GLY A 165 19.34 -16.52 -4.11
N LEU A 166 20.15 -16.93 -5.08
CA LEU A 166 20.23 -18.32 -5.54
C LEU A 166 21.36 -19.08 -4.84
N GLY A 167 21.14 -19.39 -3.57
CA GLY A 167 22.07 -20.14 -2.75
C GLY A 167 23.08 -19.30 -1.98
N SER A 168 23.74 -19.94 -1.01
CA SER A 168 24.69 -19.27 -0.11
C SER A 168 26.08 -19.11 -0.73
N PRO A 169 26.73 -17.93 -0.59
CA PRO A 169 28.12 -17.75 -0.97
C PRO A 169 29.12 -18.55 -0.12
N THR A 170 28.67 -19.22 0.93
CA THR A 170 29.51 -20.09 1.78
C THR A 170 29.52 -21.54 1.30
N ASP A 171 28.58 -21.93 0.44
CA ASP A 171 28.56 -23.29 -0.12
C ASP A 171 29.50 -23.39 -1.34
N ILE A 172 30.50 -24.26 -1.22
CA ILE A 172 31.56 -24.46 -2.23
C ILE A 172 30.97 -24.95 -3.56
N LYS A 173 29.91 -25.78 -3.54
CA LYS A 173 29.31 -26.32 -4.76
C LYS A 173 28.59 -25.22 -5.53
N ILE A 174 27.81 -24.43 -4.82
CA ILE A 174 27.06 -23.29 -5.37
C ILE A 174 28.01 -22.24 -5.92
N VAL A 175 29.08 -21.93 -5.17
CA VAL A 175 30.12 -20.99 -5.62
C VAL A 175 30.82 -21.47 -6.87
N ARG A 176 31.17 -22.77 -6.98
CA ARG A 176 31.75 -23.35 -8.18
C ARG A 176 30.83 -23.24 -9.40
N GLU A 177 29.59 -23.60 -9.23
CA GLU A 177 28.56 -23.49 -10.30
C GLU A 177 28.39 -22.04 -10.76
N ALA A 178 28.20 -21.11 -9.80
CA ALA A 178 28.07 -19.68 -10.11
C ALA A 178 29.33 -19.12 -10.77
N THR A 179 30.53 -19.58 -10.35
CA THR A 179 31.80 -19.20 -10.97
C THR A 179 31.88 -19.70 -12.40
N ALA A 180 31.50 -20.94 -12.68
CA ALA A 180 31.48 -21.49 -14.04
C ALA A 180 30.47 -20.73 -14.93
N ALA A 181 29.29 -20.43 -14.42
CA ALA A 181 28.29 -19.63 -15.12
C ALA A 181 28.82 -18.20 -15.40
N LEU A 182 29.44 -17.56 -14.42
CA LEU A 182 30.03 -16.22 -14.61
C LEU A 182 31.20 -16.24 -15.61
N GLN A 183 32.08 -17.25 -15.56
CA GLN A 183 33.20 -17.39 -16.49
C GLN A 183 32.73 -17.54 -17.95
N SER A 184 31.59 -18.13 -18.18
CA SER A 184 31.02 -18.27 -19.53
C SER A 184 30.63 -16.93 -20.18
N VAL A 185 30.33 -15.92 -19.37
CA VAL A 185 29.88 -14.60 -19.81
C VAL A 185 30.93 -13.53 -19.59
N PHE A 186 31.64 -13.62 -18.49
CA PHE A 186 32.64 -12.66 -18.04
C PHE A 186 33.90 -13.40 -17.59
N PRO A 187 34.80 -13.76 -18.52
CA PRO A 187 36.06 -14.44 -18.19
C PRO A 187 36.99 -13.52 -17.39
N GLN A 188 37.89 -14.09 -16.59
CA GLN A 188 38.81 -13.34 -15.76
C GLN A 188 39.68 -12.34 -16.54
N ALA A 189 39.93 -12.62 -17.83
CA ALA A 189 40.69 -11.74 -18.72
C ALA A 189 40.03 -10.36 -18.91
N GLU A 190 38.72 -10.28 -18.75
CA GLU A 190 37.93 -9.03 -18.90
C GLU A 190 37.97 -8.15 -17.64
N LEU A 191 38.50 -8.63 -16.52
CA LEU A 191 38.61 -7.82 -15.31
C LEU A 191 39.41 -6.54 -15.52
N GLY A 192 40.44 -6.57 -16.37
CA GLY A 192 41.23 -5.39 -16.70
C GLY A 192 40.36 -4.29 -17.34
N THR A 193 39.55 -4.65 -18.30
CA THR A 193 38.61 -3.72 -18.96
C THR A 193 37.51 -3.21 -18.00
N PHE A 194 36.97 -4.08 -17.15
CA PHE A 194 36.03 -3.70 -16.10
C PHE A 194 36.61 -2.65 -15.15
N LEU A 195 37.86 -2.80 -14.74
CA LEU A 195 38.51 -1.86 -13.81
C LEU A 195 38.69 -0.46 -14.41
N THR A 196 38.80 -0.35 -15.74
CA THR A 196 38.91 0.96 -16.44
C THR A 196 37.60 1.71 -16.57
N LEU A 197 36.45 1.05 -16.37
CA LEU A 197 35.14 1.66 -16.50
C LEU A 197 34.87 2.70 -15.41
N SER A 198 33.94 3.62 -15.72
CA SER A 198 33.41 4.54 -14.71
C SER A 198 32.63 3.78 -13.63
N LYS A 199 32.53 4.34 -12.43
CA LYS A 199 31.81 3.70 -11.32
C LYS A 199 30.38 3.32 -11.70
N LYS A 200 29.65 4.21 -12.38
CA LYS A 200 28.26 3.95 -12.83
C LYS A 200 28.19 2.81 -13.84
N ASP A 201 29.17 2.74 -14.74
CA ASP A 201 29.21 1.66 -15.73
C ASP A 201 29.56 0.31 -15.10
N LYS A 202 30.46 0.30 -14.11
CA LYS A 202 30.74 -0.90 -13.30
C LYS A 202 29.48 -1.39 -12.57
N GLU A 203 28.75 -0.49 -11.94
CA GLU A 203 27.50 -0.83 -11.25
C GLU A 203 26.45 -1.41 -12.23
N ARG A 204 26.30 -0.80 -13.41
CA ARG A 204 25.39 -1.28 -14.45
C ARG A 204 25.81 -2.66 -14.96
N GLN A 205 27.08 -2.85 -15.25
CA GLN A 205 27.62 -4.12 -15.73
C GLN A 205 27.46 -5.23 -14.68
N LEU A 206 27.72 -4.95 -13.40
CA LEU A 206 27.49 -5.91 -12.32
C LEU A 206 26.04 -6.35 -12.20
N LYS A 207 25.11 -5.40 -12.34
CA LYS A 207 23.66 -5.71 -12.35
C LYS A 207 23.29 -6.61 -13.54
N GLU A 208 23.76 -6.26 -14.71
CA GLU A 208 23.51 -7.03 -15.95
C GLU A 208 24.13 -8.43 -15.88
N LEU A 209 25.39 -8.55 -15.46
CA LEU A 209 26.05 -9.84 -15.24
C LEU A 209 25.28 -10.72 -14.26
N THR A 210 24.77 -10.14 -13.17
CA THR A 210 23.95 -10.88 -12.21
C THR A 210 22.70 -11.45 -12.87
N MET A 211 21.99 -10.65 -13.65
CA MET A 211 20.77 -11.11 -14.33
C MET A 211 21.06 -12.22 -15.33
N ILE A 212 22.14 -12.09 -16.11
CA ILE A 212 22.51 -13.11 -17.10
C ILE A 212 22.94 -14.41 -16.40
N VAL A 213 23.80 -14.34 -15.39
CA VAL A 213 24.26 -15.52 -14.63
C VAL A 213 23.08 -16.22 -13.92
N THR A 214 22.17 -15.45 -13.36
CA THR A 214 20.94 -15.98 -12.77
C THR A 214 20.13 -16.76 -13.80
N GLY A 215 19.89 -16.18 -14.98
CA GLY A 215 19.19 -16.85 -16.08
C GLY A 215 19.89 -18.12 -16.56
N ILE A 216 21.21 -18.11 -16.67
CA ILE A 216 22.00 -19.31 -17.01
C ILE A 216 21.81 -20.41 -15.97
N ARG A 217 21.89 -20.09 -14.69
CA ARG A 217 21.73 -21.08 -13.61
C ARG A 217 20.33 -21.66 -13.57
N LEU A 218 19.31 -20.83 -13.79
CA LEU A 218 17.92 -21.29 -13.88
C LEU A 218 17.70 -22.23 -15.07
N PHE A 219 18.26 -21.90 -16.22
CA PHE A 219 18.19 -22.76 -17.40
C PHE A 219 18.96 -24.08 -17.20
N ASN A 220 20.16 -24.04 -16.60
CA ASN A 220 20.93 -25.23 -16.27
C ASN A 220 20.16 -26.16 -15.32
N ARG A 221 19.47 -25.60 -14.32
CA ARG A 221 18.58 -26.33 -13.43
C ARG A 221 17.44 -27.04 -14.21
N ASP A 222 16.77 -26.32 -15.09
CA ASP A 222 15.70 -26.87 -15.92
C ASP A 222 16.18 -27.98 -16.86
N CYS A 223 17.44 -27.91 -17.31
CA CYS A 223 18.11 -28.96 -18.10
C CYS A 223 18.70 -30.10 -17.24
N GLY A 224 18.60 -30.06 -15.92
CA GLY A 224 19.19 -31.05 -15.01
C GLY A 224 20.74 -31.06 -14.98
N LYS A 225 21.39 -29.95 -15.35
CA LYS A 225 22.84 -29.82 -15.45
C LYS A 225 23.45 -28.93 -14.36
N GLY A 226 22.72 -28.63 -13.32
CA GLY A 226 23.13 -27.74 -12.24
C GLY A 226 21.91 -27.24 -11.47
N GLY A 227 22.05 -26.07 -10.84
CA GLY A 227 20.96 -25.47 -10.05
C GLY A 227 20.95 -25.91 -8.60
N GLU A 228 22.08 -26.39 -8.08
CA GLU A 228 22.22 -26.69 -6.67
C GLU A 228 21.92 -25.44 -5.83
N GLY A 229 21.11 -25.61 -4.77
CA GLY A 229 20.70 -24.52 -3.87
C GLY A 229 19.67 -23.55 -4.45
N ILE A 230 19.01 -23.91 -5.54
CA ILE A 230 17.88 -23.15 -6.08
C ILE A 230 16.59 -23.86 -5.68
N ASP A 231 15.81 -23.24 -4.80
CA ASP A 231 14.51 -23.74 -4.36
C ASP A 231 13.49 -23.70 -5.51
N ASP A 232 12.48 -24.53 -5.45
CA ASP A 232 11.39 -24.51 -6.42
C ASP A 232 10.28 -23.52 -6.01
N LEU A 233 10.57 -22.22 -6.19
CA LEU A 233 9.64 -21.16 -5.80
C LEU A 233 8.26 -21.29 -6.44
N PRO A 234 8.12 -21.62 -7.74
CA PRO A 234 6.81 -21.88 -8.33
C PRO A 234 6.02 -22.98 -7.61
N ALA A 235 6.67 -24.10 -7.25
CA ALA A 235 6.02 -25.19 -6.52
C ALA A 235 5.64 -24.77 -5.09
N ILE A 236 6.55 -24.09 -4.39
CA ILE A 236 6.31 -23.55 -3.04
C ILE A 236 5.11 -22.60 -3.04
N LEU A 237 5.06 -21.66 -3.98
CA LEU A 237 3.95 -20.72 -4.09
C LEU A 237 2.63 -21.39 -4.47
N HIS A 238 2.71 -22.39 -5.34
CA HIS A 238 1.53 -23.17 -5.73
C HIS A 238 0.90 -23.92 -4.56
N GLU A 239 1.67 -24.28 -3.55
CA GLU A 239 1.18 -24.91 -2.31
C GLU A 239 0.81 -23.87 -1.25
N ALA A 240 1.63 -22.85 -1.06
CA ALA A 240 1.46 -21.85 0.01
C ALA A 240 0.25 -20.93 -0.22
N ILE A 241 0.01 -20.50 -1.45
CA ILE A 241 -1.09 -19.56 -1.77
C ILE A 241 -2.46 -20.16 -1.44
N PRO A 242 -2.83 -21.36 -1.93
CA PRO A 242 -4.11 -21.97 -1.59
C PRO A 242 -4.26 -22.25 -0.09
N ALA A 243 -3.19 -22.72 0.58
CA ALA A 243 -3.21 -22.98 2.01
C ALA A 243 -3.48 -21.70 2.82
N THR A 244 -2.81 -20.60 2.48
CA THR A 244 -3.02 -19.30 3.13
C THR A 244 -4.41 -18.76 2.82
N THR A 245 -4.87 -18.85 1.58
CA THR A 245 -6.21 -18.43 1.18
C THR A 245 -7.29 -19.20 1.97
N GLN A 246 -7.18 -20.52 2.04
CA GLN A 246 -8.12 -21.36 2.77
C GLN A 246 -8.14 -21.03 4.27
N HIS A 247 -6.97 -20.77 4.85
CA HIS A 247 -6.89 -20.36 6.25
C HIS A 247 -7.63 -19.04 6.49
N ILE A 248 -7.40 -18.03 5.65
CA ILE A 248 -8.06 -16.72 5.76
C ILE A 248 -9.56 -16.83 5.52
N ASP A 249 -9.99 -17.59 4.52
CA ASP A 249 -11.41 -17.81 4.24
C ASP A 249 -12.12 -18.47 5.43
N SER A 250 -11.46 -19.44 6.07
CA SER A 250 -11.99 -20.08 7.28
C SER A 250 -12.14 -19.08 8.44
N GLN A 251 -11.12 -18.26 8.69
CA GLN A 251 -11.17 -17.22 9.72
C GLN A 251 -12.24 -16.15 9.41
N LEU A 252 -12.37 -15.79 8.13
CA LEU A 252 -13.38 -14.85 7.68
C LEU A 252 -14.80 -15.38 7.93
N GLN A 253 -15.07 -16.64 7.62
CA GLN A 253 -16.36 -17.28 7.88
C GLN A 253 -16.70 -17.32 9.38
N ILE A 254 -15.74 -17.70 10.23
CA ILE A 254 -15.91 -17.71 11.69
C ILE A 254 -16.23 -16.30 12.20
N SER A 255 -15.49 -15.28 11.74
CA SER A 255 -15.70 -13.90 12.16
C SER A 255 -17.06 -13.37 11.71
N GLN A 256 -17.47 -13.65 10.48
CA GLN A 256 -18.78 -13.26 9.97
C GLN A 256 -19.91 -13.91 10.77
N GLU A 257 -19.80 -15.20 11.08
CA GLU A 257 -20.80 -15.88 11.89
C GLU A 257 -20.91 -15.28 13.30
N GLN A 258 -19.78 -14.97 13.93
CA GLN A 258 -19.78 -14.28 15.23
C GLN A 258 -20.41 -12.89 15.13
N ALA A 259 -20.08 -12.10 14.11
CA ALA A 259 -20.66 -10.79 13.88
C ALA A 259 -22.19 -10.88 13.70
N TYR A 260 -22.69 -11.88 12.97
CA TYR A 260 -24.14 -12.10 12.79
C TYR A 260 -24.84 -12.45 14.10
N ARG A 261 -24.21 -13.29 14.94
CA ARG A 261 -24.72 -13.64 16.27
C ARG A 261 -24.78 -12.43 17.18
N TYR A 262 -23.73 -11.63 17.26
CA TYR A 262 -23.72 -10.40 18.06
C TYR A 262 -24.75 -9.39 17.59
N THR A 263 -24.89 -9.23 16.28
CA THR A 263 -25.93 -8.35 15.70
C THR A 263 -27.33 -8.81 16.07
N ALA A 264 -27.62 -10.12 15.99
CA ALA A 264 -28.92 -10.70 16.33
C ALA A 264 -29.27 -10.50 17.82
N ILE A 265 -28.29 -10.67 18.71
CA ILE A 265 -28.47 -10.41 20.15
C ILE A 265 -28.73 -8.93 20.41
N LEU A 266 -28.00 -8.01 19.78
CA LEU A 266 -28.20 -6.57 19.93
C LEU A 266 -29.61 -6.13 19.46
N GLU A 267 -30.11 -6.72 18.37
CA GLU A 267 -31.48 -6.50 17.89
C GLU A 267 -32.54 -7.00 18.92
N LYS A 268 -32.31 -8.20 19.51
CA LYS A 268 -33.17 -8.74 20.57
C LYS A 268 -33.19 -7.85 21.82
N VAL A 269 -32.02 -7.41 22.26
CA VAL A 269 -31.92 -6.51 23.44
C VAL A 269 -32.64 -5.19 23.18
N ARG A 270 -32.60 -4.68 21.96
CA ARG A 270 -33.36 -3.48 21.59
C ARG A 270 -34.86 -3.68 21.64
N GLN A 271 -35.35 -4.85 21.22
CA GLN A 271 -36.77 -5.18 21.27
C GLN A 271 -37.28 -5.40 22.71
N ASN A 272 -36.40 -5.93 23.59
CA ASN A 272 -36.70 -6.24 24.98
C ASN A 272 -35.77 -5.49 25.96
N PRO A 273 -36.11 -4.23 26.33
CA PRO A 273 -35.24 -3.42 27.20
C PRO A 273 -34.92 -4.03 28.56
N LEU A 274 -35.76 -4.95 29.08
CA LEU A 274 -35.51 -5.65 30.35
C LEU A 274 -34.26 -6.53 30.31
N MET A 275 -33.88 -7.02 29.14
CA MET A 275 -32.65 -7.80 29.00
C MET A 275 -31.37 -6.93 29.05
N SER A 276 -31.49 -5.63 28.80
CA SER A 276 -30.36 -4.70 28.85
C SER A 276 -29.78 -4.55 30.26
N VAL A 277 -30.52 -4.84 31.29
CA VAL A 277 -30.08 -4.75 32.68
C VAL A 277 -29.15 -5.91 33.06
N GLN A 278 -29.33 -7.07 32.43
CA GLN A 278 -28.49 -8.27 32.70
C GLN A 278 -27.30 -8.37 31.77
N LEU A 279 -27.41 -7.87 30.56
CA LEU A 279 -26.33 -7.79 29.59
C LEU A 279 -25.81 -6.35 29.52
N GLN A 280 -24.50 -6.20 29.50
CA GLN A 280 -23.88 -4.89 29.24
C GLN A 280 -23.85 -4.65 27.73
N PRO A 281 -24.86 -3.97 27.12
CA PRO A 281 -24.99 -3.89 25.64
C PRO A 281 -23.81 -3.18 25.00
N TYR A 282 -23.11 -2.32 25.75
CA TYR A 282 -21.95 -1.61 25.24
C TYR A 282 -20.78 -2.57 24.99
N MET A 283 -20.52 -3.55 25.90
CA MET A 283 -19.46 -4.56 25.70
C MET A 283 -19.74 -5.46 24.50
N LEU A 284 -21.02 -5.77 24.26
CA LEU A 284 -21.41 -6.56 23.09
C LEU A 284 -21.25 -5.79 21.79
N LYS A 285 -21.47 -4.47 21.80
CA LYS A 285 -21.18 -3.60 20.65
C LYS A 285 -19.68 -3.50 20.38
N GLU A 286 -18.89 -3.31 21.42
CA GLU A 286 -17.43 -3.28 21.30
C GLU A 286 -16.87 -4.62 20.78
N ALA A 287 -17.45 -5.75 21.22
CA ALA A 287 -17.13 -7.06 20.69
C ALA A 287 -17.53 -7.18 19.20
N LEU A 288 -18.69 -6.65 18.80
CA LEU A 288 -19.08 -6.59 17.39
C LEU A 288 -18.10 -5.75 16.57
N TYR A 289 -17.65 -4.60 17.09
CA TYR A 289 -16.67 -3.76 16.39
C TYR A 289 -15.33 -4.45 16.24
N ASN A 290 -14.88 -5.19 17.26
CA ASN A 290 -13.66 -5.98 17.22
C ASN A 290 -13.71 -7.03 16.09
N VAL A 291 -14.77 -7.83 16.05
CA VAL A 291 -14.93 -8.88 15.04
C VAL A 291 -15.08 -8.29 13.63
N ARG A 292 -15.85 -7.20 13.48
CA ARG A 292 -15.99 -6.52 12.18
C ARG A 292 -14.70 -5.86 11.71
N GLN A 293 -13.88 -5.35 12.64
CA GLN A 293 -12.56 -4.82 12.29
C GLN A 293 -11.63 -5.92 11.79
N TYR A 294 -11.65 -7.07 12.47
CA TYR A 294 -10.87 -8.23 12.05
C TYR A 294 -11.31 -8.72 10.66
N GLU A 295 -12.61 -8.86 10.43
CA GLU A 295 -13.19 -9.20 9.12
C GLU A 295 -12.67 -8.28 8.01
N ILE A 296 -12.67 -6.97 8.24
CA ILE A 296 -12.19 -5.99 7.27
C ILE A 296 -10.71 -6.18 6.97
N PHE A 297 -9.87 -6.41 7.97
CA PHE A 297 -8.45 -6.64 7.75
C PHE A 297 -8.19 -7.93 7.00
N LEU A 298 -8.92 -9.00 7.32
CA LEU A 298 -8.84 -10.25 6.56
C LEU A 298 -9.24 -10.07 5.09
N GLN A 299 -10.28 -9.28 4.80
CA GLN A 299 -10.70 -8.98 3.43
C GLN A 299 -9.63 -8.22 2.64
N ILE A 300 -8.94 -7.27 3.29
CA ILE A 300 -7.83 -6.55 2.68
C ILE A 300 -6.68 -7.50 2.34
N ILE A 301 -6.26 -8.32 3.31
CA ILE A 301 -5.19 -9.31 3.12
C ILE A 301 -5.57 -10.32 2.03
N LEU A 302 -6.81 -10.81 2.05
CA LEU A 302 -7.31 -11.76 1.05
C LEU A 302 -7.26 -11.18 -0.36
N SER A 303 -7.62 -9.92 -0.53
CA SER A 303 -7.54 -9.22 -1.83
C SER A 303 -6.11 -9.18 -2.36
N ASP A 304 -5.13 -8.91 -1.49
CA ASP A 304 -3.72 -8.91 -1.87
C ASP A 304 -3.23 -10.32 -2.25
N ILE A 305 -3.66 -11.34 -1.52
CA ILE A 305 -3.31 -12.74 -1.82
C ILE A 305 -3.94 -13.20 -3.15
N ILE A 306 -5.17 -12.83 -3.44
CA ILE A 306 -5.81 -13.13 -4.73
C ILE A 306 -5.04 -12.47 -5.87
N THR A 307 -4.62 -11.22 -5.69
CA THR A 307 -3.80 -10.51 -6.68
C THR A 307 -2.45 -11.22 -6.87
N CYS A 308 -1.80 -11.61 -5.77
CA CYS A 308 -0.57 -12.40 -5.80
C CYS A 308 -0.76 -13.74 -6.55
N ALA A 309 -1.86 -14.45 -6.30
CA ALA A 309 -2.17 -15.70 -6.99
C ALA A 309 -2.27 -15.52 -8.51
N GLN A 310 -2.94 -14.48 -8.97
CA GLN A 310 -3.08 -14.14 -10.38
C GLN A 310 -1.73 -13.82 -11.02
N GLU A 311 -0.91 -13.02 -10.35
CA GLU A 311 0.43 -12.67 -10.84
C GLU A 311 1.34 -13.90 -10.89
N VAL A 312 1.33 -14.76 -9.86
CA VAL A 312 2.11 -16.00 -9.83
C VAL A 312 1.70 -16.93 -10.96
N GLU A 313 0.40 -17.09 -11.24
CA GLU A 313 -0.07 -17.92 -12.36
C GLU A 313 0.42 -17.38 -13.72
N MET A 314 0.37 -16.07 -13.91
CA MET A 314 0.92 -15.43 -15.12
C MET A 314 2.44 -15.61 -15.22
N MET A 315 3.16 -15.51 -14.11
CA MET A 315 4.61 -15.68 -14.08
C MET A 315 5.02 -17.13 -14.40
N ILE A 316 4.30 -18.14 -13.90
CA ILE A 316 4.55 -19.55 -14.22
C ILE A 316 4.39 -19.80 -15.72
N LYS A 317 3.34 -19.28 -16.35
CA LYS A 317 3.14 -19.38 -17.80
C LYS A 317 4.27 -18.71 -18.58
N LYS A 318 4.70 -17.52 -18.17
CA LYS A 318 5.81 -16.80 -18.79
C LYS A 318 7.14 -17.55 -18.61
N LEU A 319 7.39 -18.11 -17.42
CA LEU A 319 8.60 -18.89 -17.12
C LEU A 319 8.70 -20.11 -18.05
N GLY A 320 7.62 -20.89 -18.16
CA GLY A 320 7.56 -22.03 -19.07
C GLY A 320 7.82 -21.64 -20.52
N ALA A 321 7.16 -20.58 -21.02
CA ALA A 321 7.35 -20.10 -22.38
C ALA A 321 8.79 -19.66 -22.65
N GLN A 322 9.44 -18.95 -21.72
CA GLN A 322 10.82 -18.50 -21.86
C GLN A 322 11.82 -19.67 -21.86
N LEU A 323 11.62 -20.67 -20.99
CA LEU A 323 12.44 -21.87 -20.93
C LEU A 323 12.30 -22.70 -22.22
N GLU A 324 11.09 -22.90 -22.72
CA GLU A 324 10.87 -23.61 -24.00
C GLU A 324 11.47 -22.85 -25.17
N GLN A 325 11.31 -21.54 -25.24
CA GLN A 325 11.96 -20.72 -26.25
C GLN A 325 13.48 -20.89 -26.23
N LEU A 326 14.07 -20.91 -25.04
CA LEU A 326 15.52 -21.09 -24.87
C LEU A 326 15.97 -22.49 -25.32
N LYS A 327 15.22 -23.54 -24.95
CA LYS A 327 15.45 -24.94 -25.39
C LYS A 327 15.44 -25.03 -26.92
N MET A 328 14.49 -24.39 -27.57
CA MET A 328 14.38 -24.38 -29.03
C MET A 328 15.58 -23.68 -29.69
N ILE A 329 16.06 -22.59 -29.11
CA ILE A 329 17.23 -21.85 -29.63
C ILE A 329 18.51 -22.68 -29.49
N VAL A 330 18.67 -23.40 -28.39
CA VAL A 330 19.90 -24.13 -28.03
C VAL A 330 19.95 -25.54 -28.65
N LYS A 331 18.80 -26.20 -28.87
CA LYS A 331 18.66 -27.63 -29.19
C LYS A 331 19.49 -28.17 -30.35
N SER A 332 19.91 -27.34 -31.28
CA SER A 332 20.58 -27.81 -32.52
C SER A 332 21.85 -27.02 -32.86
N LYS A 333 22.33 -26.17 -31.98
CA LYS A 333 23.45 -25.27 -32.30
C LYS A 333 24.64 -25.49 -31.40
N THR A 334 25.82 -25.61 -31.99
CA THR A 334 27.09 -25.66 -31.26
C THR A 334 27.52 -24.29 -30.71
N ALA A 335 27.01 -23.21 -31.31
CA ALA A 335 27.21 -21.84 -30.86
C ALA A 335 25.94 -21.02 -31.11
N VAL A 336 25.52 -20.25 -30.13
CA VAL A 336 24.34 -19.37 -30.20
C VAL A 336 24.79 -17.92 -30.00
N PRO A 337 24.28 -16.97 -30.84
CA PRO A 337 24.59 -15.56 -30.66
C PRO A 337 24.09 -15.05 -29.32
N THR A 338 24.97 -14.33 -28.59
CA THR A 338 24.65 -13.74 -27.27
C THR A 338 23.45 -12.80 -27.34
N SER A 339 23.29 -12.08 -28.44
CA SER A 339 22.14 -11.18 -28.70
C SER A 339 20.78 -11.87 -28.68
N GLN A 340 20.73 -13.18 -28.94
CA GLN A 340 19.48 -13.96 -28.88
C GLN A 340 19.19 -14.53 -27.50
N VAL A 341 20.21 -14.84 -26.71
CA VAL A 341 20.09 -15.59 -25.45
C VAL A 341 20.09 -14.68 -24.23
N PHE A 342 20.88 -13.60 -24.23
CA PHE A 342 21.00 -12.70 -23.08
C PHE A 342 19.68 -12.02 -22.71
N PRO A 343 18.87 -11.52 -23.64
CA PRO A 343 17.55 -10.96 -23.29
C PRO A 343 16.66 -11.98 -22.58
N ILE A 344 16.72 -13.27 -22.98
CA ILE A 344 15.92 -14.32 -22.36
C ILE A 344 16.44 -14.64 -20.96
N PHE A 345 17.76 -14.71 -20.76
CA PHE A 345 18.33 -14.89 -19.42
C PHE A 345 17.97 -13.74 -18.48
N ILE A 346 18.01 -12.50 -18.97
CA ILE A 346 17.56 -11.34 -18.20
C ILE A 346 16.07 -11.44 -17.86
N ALA A 347 15.24 -11.88 -18.80
CA ALA A 347 13.82 -12.08 -18.56
C ALA A 347 13.57 -13.19 -17.52
N LEU A 348 14.28 -14.30 -17.59
CA LEU A 348 14.22 -15.37 -16.58
C LEU A 348 14.65 -14.86 -15.20
N SER A 349 15.72 -14.08 -15.13
CA SER A 349 16.17 -13.49 -13.87
C SER A 349 15.12 -12.56 -13.26
N ASN A 350 14.50 -11.70 -14.06
CA ASN A 350 13.46 -10.81 -13.59
C ASN A 350 12.22 -11.58 -13.09
N LEU A 351 11.79 -12.60 -13.83
CA LEU A 351 10.70 -13.48 -13.38
C LEU A 351 11.03 -14.15 -12.05
N TRP A 352 12.27 -14.62 -11.89
CA TRP A 352 12.69 -15.26 -10.64
C TRP A 352 12.70 -14.30 -9.46
N THR A 353 13.19 -13.07 -9.66
CA THR A 353 13.11 -12.03 -8.63
C THR A 353 11.66 -11.76 -8.25
N SER A 354 10.75 -11.69 -9.23
CA SER A 354 9.32 -11.52 -8.93
C SER A 354 8.75 -12.70 -8.12
N PHE A 355 9.17 -13.95 -8.38
CA PHE A 355 8.76 -15.08 -7.53
C PHE A 355 9.30 -14.96 -6.09
N GLN A 356 10.53 -14.49 -5.93
CA GLN A 356 11.10 -14.24 -4.60
C GLN A 356 10.30 -13.16 -3.85
N ASP A 357 9.98 -12.09 -4.53
CA ASP A 357 9.18 -10.98 -3.98
C ASP A 357 7.80 -11.47 -3.51
N GLU A 358 7.08 -12.25 -4.33
CA GLU A 358 5.79 -12.81 -3.95
C GLU A 358 5.91 -13.82 -2.80
N THR A 359 6.99 -14.60 -2.74
CA THR A 359 7.23 -15.54 -1.64
C THR A 359 7.39 -14.80 -0.31
N VAL A 360 8.13 -13.71 -0.29
CA VAL A 360 8.30 -12.87 0.91
C VAL A 360 6.98 -12.21 1.28
N LEU A 361 6.25 -11.67 0.30
CA LEU A 361 4.96 -11.04 0.53
C LEU A 361 3.95 -12.00 1.17
N ILE A 362 3.79 -13.20 0.62
CA ILE A 362 2.90 -14.24 1.18
C ILE A 362 3.29 -14.58 2.61
N SER A 363 4.58 -14.74 2.87
CA SER A 363 5.07 -15.02 4.22
C SER A 363 4.72 -13.89 5.20
N VAL A 364 4.87 -12.63 4.79
CA VAL A 364 4.52 -11.46 5.61
C VAL A 364 3.01 -11.40 5.86
N LEU A 365 2.18 -11.60 4.83
CA LEU A 365 0.72 -11.58 4.95
C LEU A 365 0.20 -12.72 5.82
N SER A 366 0.77 -13.93 5.71
CA SER A 366 0.43 -15.07 6.56
C SER A 366 0.78 -14.81 8.02
N ASN A 367 1.97 -14.27 8.30
CA ASN A 367 2.37 -13.90 9.65
C ASN A 367 1.48 -12.79 10.23
N LEU A 368 1.13 -11.80 9.42
CA LEU A 368 0.23 -10.72 9.83
C LEU A 368 -1.13 -11.28 10.24
N THR A 369 -1.71 -12.19 9.46
CA THR A 369 -2.98 -12.85 9.77
C THR A 369 -2.93 -13.58 11.11
N SER A 370 -1.89 -14.37 11.34
CA SER A 370 -1.72 -15.12 12.59
C SER A 370 -1.58 -14.23 13.83
N HIS A 371 -0.93 -13.06 13.67
CA HIS A 371 -0.80 -12.12 14.78
C HIS A 371 -2.09 -11.33 15.06
N LEU A 372 -2.90 -11.06 14.03
CA LEU A 372 -4.18 -10.38 14.22
C LEU A 372 -5.18 -11.21 15.03
N GLU A 373 -5.14 -12.52 14.91
CA GLU A 373 -6.01 -13.45 15.66
C GLU A 373 -5.86 -13.30 17.18
N ALA A 374 -4.67 -12.97 17.67
CA ALA A 374 -4.41 -12.79 19.09
C ALA A 374 -5.25 -11.66 19.73
N PHE A 375 -5.76 -10.70 18.95
CA PHE A 375 -6.57 -9.59 19.43
C PHE A 375 -8.08 -9.88 19.52
N LEU A 376 -8.46 -11.15 19.36
CA LEU A 376 -9.85 -11.59 19.52
C LEU A 376 -10.14 -12.13 20.94
N GLY A 377 -9.13 -12.24 21.79
CA GLY A 377 -9.23 -12.94 23.08
C GLY A 377 -10.23 -12.34 24.07
N ALA A 378 -10.35 -11.00 24.13
CA ALA A 378 -11.22 -10.37 25.11
C ALA A 378 -12.71 -10.66 24.88
N HIS A 379 -13.18 -10.64 23.62
CA HIS A 379 -14.59 -10.91 23.35
C HIS A 379 -14.96 -12.39 23.55
N GLU A 380 -14.03 -13.33 23.30
CA GLU A 380 -14.25 -14.75 23.53
C GLU A 380 -14.37 -15.06 25.03
N LEU A 381 -13.57 -14.40 25.86
CA LEU A 381 -13.65 -14.53 27.32
C LEU A 381 -14.94 -13.98 27.88
N LEU A 382 -15.44 -12.84 27.34
CA LEU A 382 -16.66 -12.20 27.79
C LEU A 382 -17.91 -12.96 27.36
N PHE A 383 -17.90 -13.50 26.16
CA PHE A 383 -19.06 -14.14 25.54
C PHE A 383 -18.73 -15.59 25.10
N PRO A 384 -18.47 -16.51 26.07
CA PRO A 384 -18.23 -17.89 25.73
C PRO A 384 -19.45 -18.53 25.07
N GLU A 385 -19.23 -19.54 24.25
CA GLU A 385 -20.25 -20.18 23.41
C GLU A 385 -21.52 -20.59 24.18
N LYS A 386 -21.38 -21.02 25.45
CA LYS A 386 -22.53 -21.38 26.30
C LYS A 386 -23.43 -20.18 26.59
N VAL A 387 -22.84 -19.00 26.82
CA VAL A 387 -23.57 -17.76 27.08
C VAL A 387 -24.27 -17.31 25.79
N LEU A 388 -23.54 -17.33 24.67
CA LEU A 388 -24.09 -16.95 23.36
C LEU A 388 -25.30 -17.81 22.97
N ARG A 389 -25.22 -19.13 23.16
CA ARG A 389 -26.37 -20.03 22.89
C ARG A 389 -27.58 -19.69 23.72
N GLY A 390 -27.41 -19.40 25.01
CA GLY A 390 -28.52 -18.97 25.87
C GLY A 390 -29.13 -17.64 25.44
N LEU A 391 -28.31 -16.71 24.96
CA LEU A 391 -28.78 -15.40 24.49
C LEU A 391 -29.50 -15.48 23.14
N LEU A 392 -29.08 -16.40 22.28
CA LEU A 392 -29.65 -16.64 20.96
C LEU A 392 -30.93 -17.49 21.00
N ASP A 393 -31.32 -18.02 22.16
CA ASP A 393 -32.54 -18.80 22.27
C ASP A 393 -33.76 -18.02 21.79
N GLY A 394 -34.49 -18.60 20.82
CA GLY A 394 -35.66 -17.96 20.18
C GLY A 394 -35.31 -16.84 19.18
N VAL A 395 -34.05 -16.69 18.76
CA VAL A 395 -33.65 -15.69 17.77
C VAL A 395 -33.14 -16.36 16.50
N THR A 396 -33.59 -15.91 15.35
CA THR A 396 -33.05 -16.31 14.05
C THR A 396 -31.83 -15.46 13.72
N VAL A 397 -30.66 -16.08 13.59
CA VAL A 397 -29.45 -15.38 13.14
C VAL A 397 -29.53 -15.15 11.63
N LYS A 398 -29.55 -13.90 11.21
CA LYS A 398 -29.62 -13.51 9.80
C LYS A 398 -28.21 -13.12 9.31
N THR A 399 -27.83 -13.60 8.16
CA THR A 399 -26.62 -13.14 7.47
C THR A 399 -26.83 -11.76 6.87
N ASP A 400 -25.74 -11.05 6.60
CA ASP A 400 -25.83 -9.72 5.96
C ASP A 400 -26.49 -9.82 4.57
N VAL A 401 -26.24 -10.90 3.83
CA VAL A 401 -26.88 -11.17 2.53
C VAL A 401 -28.39 -11.39 2.68
N CYS A 402 -28.82 -12.11 3.73
CA CYS A 402 -30.24 -12.31 4.01
C CYS A 402 -30.93 -10.98 4.34
N ARG A 403 -30.28 -10.12 5.15
CA ARG A 403 -30.78 -8.78 5.49
C ARG A 403 -30.94 -7.88 4.27
N MET A 404 -29.96 -7.91 3.36
CA MET A 404 -30.04 -7.16 2.10
C MET A 404 -31.16 -7.69 1.18
N ARG A 405 -31.36 -9.03 1.12
CA ARG A 405 -32.40 -9.64 0.28
C ARG A 405 -33.82 -9.35 0.77
N GLU A 406 -34.06 -9.31 2.07
CA GLU A 406 -35.39 -9.01 2.64
C GLU A 406 -35.93 -7.64 2.24
N GLN A 407 -35.05 -6.73 1.80
CA GLN A 407 -35.38 -5.34 1.46
C GLN A 407 -35.08 -5.00 0.00
N MET A 408 -34.96 -6.00 -0.86
CA MET A 408 -34.64 -5.80 -2.28
C MET A 408 -35.76 -5.09 -3.06
N GLU A 409 -37.00 -5.18 -2.60
CA GLU A 409 -38.18 -4.59 -3.28
C GLU A 409 -38.41 -3.10 -2.92
N ASP A 410 -37.74 -2.62 -1.86
CA ASP A 410 -37.91 -1.25 -1.34
C ASP A 410 -36.91 -0.27 -1.98
N ARG A 411 -37.12 0.06 -3.24
CA ARG A 411 -36.27 1.04 -3.94
C ARG A 411 -36.71 2.49 -3.64
N VAL A 412 -35.74 3.38 -3.50
CA VAL A 412 -35.95 4.82 -3.37
C VAL A 412 -36.42 5.40 -4.71
N ASN A 413 -37.42 6.27 -4.66
CA ASN A 413 -37.90 7.02 -5.81
C ASN A 413 -37.08 8.33 -5.93
N ALA A 414 -36.30 8.47 -6.99
CA ALA A 414 -35.43 9.64 -7.17
C ALA A 414 -36.20 10.97 -7.31
N GLU A 415 -37.46 10.90 -7.68
CA GLU A 415 -38.30 12.09 -7.84
C GLU A 415 -38.71 12.74 -6.52
N ASP A 416 -38.71 11.97 -5.43
CA ASP A 416 -39.14 12.46 -4.11
C ASP A 416 -38.15 13.48 -3.53
N PHE A 417 -36.87 13.37 -3.91
CA PHE A 417 -35.79 14.25 -3.44
C PHE A 417 -35.00 14.85 -4.60
N ARG A 418 -35.59 15.69 -5.41
CA ARG A 418 -34.99 16.34 -6.60
C ARG A 418 -33.70 17.15 -6.33
N LYS A 419 -33.42 17.49 -5.09
CA LYS A 419 -32.19 18.23 -4.70
C LYS A 419 -30.99 17.34 -4.44
N LEU A 420 -31.17 16.03 -4.37
CA LEU A 420 -30.14 15.06 -4.03
C LEU A 420 -29.96 14.09 -5.19
N GLU A 421 -28.73 13.70 -5.44
CA GLU A 421 -28.38 12.78 -6.52
C GLU A 421 -28.40 11.35 -5.99
N TRP A 422 -29.25 10.52 -6.60
CA TRP A 422 -29.34 9.09 -6.31
C TRP A 422 -28.71 8.28 -7.43
N LEU A 423 -27.86 7.33 -7.08
CA LEU A 423 -27.15 6.45 -8.00
C LEU A 423 -27.72 5.04 -7.89
N PHE A 424 -27.91 4.42 -9.05
CA PHE A 424 -28.43 3.06 -9.18
C PHE A 424 -27.55 2.22 -10.10
N PRO A 425 -27.54 0.89 -9.95
CA PRO A 425 -26.72 0.00 -10.78
C PRO A 425 -26.99 0.15 -12.28
N GLU A 426 -28.25 0.43 -12.64
CA GLU A 426 -28.64 0.55 -14.05
C GLU A 426 -28.15 1.85 -14.69
N THR A 427 -28.07 2.94 -13.91
CA THR A 427 -27.74 4.27 -14.43
C THR A 427 -26.26 4.60 -14.34
N THR A 428 -25.48 3.83 -13.57
CA THR A 428 -24.07 4.13 -13.30
C THR A 428 -23.19 2.99 -13.79
N ALA A 429 -22.20 3.29 -14.64
CA ALA A 429 -21.34 2.28 -15.26
C ALA A 429 -20.27 1.73 -14.30
N ASN A 430 -19.82 2.53 -13.35
CA ASN A 430 -18.78 2.18 -12.37
C ASN A 430 -19.34 2.01 -10.95
N PHE A 431 -20.59 1.55 -10.85
CA PHE A 431 -21.33 1.45 -9.58
C PHE A 431 -20.59 0.66 -8.51
N ASP A 432 -20.03 -0.49 -8.88
CA ASP A 432 -19.31 -1.39 -7.95
C ASP A 432 -17.96 -0.83 -7.49
N LYS A 433 -17.46 0.22 -8.17
CA LYS A 433 -16.18 0.86 -7.83
C LYS A 433 -16.34 2.12 -6.97
N LEU A 434 -17.58 2.48 -6.62
CA LEU A 434 -17.85 3.65 -5.80
C LEU A 434 -17.34 3.41 -4.37
N LEU A 435 -16.62 4.39 -3.83
CA LEU A 435 -16.15 4.36 -2.45
C LEU A 435 -17.29 4.74 -1.50
N LEU A 436 -17.92 3.72 -0.93
CA LEU A 436 -19.01 3.89 0.01
C LEU A 436 -18.50 4.41 1.35
N GLN A 437 -19.14 5.44 1.87
CA GLN A 437 -18.86 5.92 3.23
C GLN A 437 -19.26 4.87 4.27
N TYR A 438 -18.57 4.90 5.40
CA TYR A 438 -18.77 3.95 6.50
C TYR A 438 -18.65 2.49 6.07
N ARG A 439 -17.81 2.21 5.05
CA ARG A 439 -17.60 0.87 4.47
C ARG A 439 -18.89 0.17 4.05
N GLY A 440 -19.90 0.94 3.62
CA GLY A 440 -21.17 0.40 3.18
C GLY A 440 -22.14 0.04 4.30
N PHE A 441 -21.85 0.37 5.56
CA PHE A 441 -22.83 0.26 6.63
C PHE A 441 -23.86 1.39 6.57
N CYS A 442 -25.08 1.10 7.02
CA CYS A 442 -26.18 2.06 7.01
C CYS A 442 -25.93 3.22 7.98
N ALA A 443 -25.74 4.42 7.42
CA ALA A 443 -25.48 5.63 8.19
C ALA A 443 -26.62 6.00 9.16
N TYR A 444 -27.87 5.87 8.71
CA TYR A 444 -29.05 6.18 9.51
C TYR A 444 -29.17 5.25 10.73
N THR A 445 -29.11 3.95 10.49
CA THR A 445 -29.22 2.96 11.58
C THR A 445 -28.09 3.15 12.59
N PHE A 446 -26.88 3.32 12.13
CA PHE A 446 -25.74 3.58 13.02
C PHE A 446 -25.96 4.84 13.88
N ALA A 447 -26.47 5.92 13.30
CA ALA A 447 -26.75 7.16 14.02
C ALA A 447 -27.88 7.01 15.04
N THR A 448 -28.96 6.31 14.71
CA THR A 448 -30.21 6.25 15.53
C THR A 448 -30.20 5.11 16.55
N THR A 449 -29.50 4.01 16.27
CA THR A 449 -29.52 2.80 17.10
C THR A 449 -28.31 2.66 18.01
N ASP A 450 -27.74 3.77 18.41
CA ASP A 450 -26.60 3.81 19.32
C ASP A 450 -25.36 3.02 18.84
N GLY A 451 -25.11 3.02 17.52
CA GLY A 451 -23.91 2.46 16.94
C GLY A 451 -24.03 1.01 16.42
N LEU A 452 -25.24 0.50 16.21
CA LEU A 452 -25.41 -0.81 15.59
C LEU A 452 -25.00 -0.78 14.12
N LEU A 453 -24.11 -1.69 13.73
CA LEU A 453 -23.63 -1.85 12.36
C LEU A 453 -24.55 -2.79 11.59
N LEU A 454 -25.38 -2.24 10.72
CA LEU A 454 -26.16 -3.01 9.74
C LEU A 454 -25.66 -2.73 8.34
N PRO A 455 -25.58 -3.75 7.47
CA PRO A 455 -25.16 -3.55 6.09
C PRO A 455 -26.16 -2.67 5.33
N GLY A 456 -25.64 -1.78 4.51
CA GLY A 456 -26.45 -1.04 3.56
C GLY A 456 -26.69 -1.86 2.30
N ASN A 457 -27.87 -1.73 1.71
CA ASN A 457 -28.21 -2.38 0.45
C ASN A 457 -28.08 -1.38 -0.70
N SER A 458 -27.11 -1.57 -1.55
CA SER A 458 -26.86 -0.70 -2.70
C SER A 458 -27.98 -0.77 -3.76
N ALA A 459 -28.80 -1.83 -3.75
CA ALA A 459 -29.96 -1.96 -4.65
C ALA A 459 -31.08 -0.97 -4.33
N ILE A 460 -31.21 -0.53 -3.07
CA ILE A 460 -32.16 0.50 -2.65
C ILE A 460 -31.84 1.84 -3.32
N GLY A 461 -30.56 2.13 -3.52
CA GLY A 461 -30.00 3.34 -4.10
C GLY A 461 -28.87 3.89 -3.21
N ILE A 462 -27.88 4.47 -3.86
CA ILE A 462 -26.76 5.15 -3.21
C ILE A 462 -27.02 6.66 -3.25
N LEU A 463 -27.04 7.30 -2.09
CA LEU A 463 -27.17 8.74 -1.99
C LEU A 463 -25.80 9.40 -2.15
N LYS A 464 -25.68 10.32 -3.08
CA LYS A 464 -24.53 11.21 -3.19
C LYS A 464 -24.80 12.52 -2.44
N TYR A 465 -24.00 12.81 -1.44
CA TYR A 465 -24.06 14.04 -0.66
C TYR A 465 -22.63 14.57 -0.40
N LYS A 466 -22.34 15.81 -0.84
CA LYS A 466 -21.02 16.44 -0.73
C LYS A 466 -19.88 15.55 -1.26
N ASP A 467 -20.06 14.98 -2.45
CA ASP A 467 -19.15 14.05 -3.12
C ASP A 467 -18.82 12.77 -2.34
N LYS A 468 -19.65 12.41 -1.37
CA LYS A 468 -19.59 11.17 -0.60
C LYS A 468 -20.81 10.31 -0.88
N TYR A 469 -20.65 8.98 -0.82
CA TYR A 469 -21.65 8.01 -1.22
C TYR A 469 -22.13 7.22 -0.02
N TYR A 470 -23.44 7.27 0.27
CA TYR A 470 -24.07 6.66 1.43
C TYR A 470 -25.04 5.56 1.03
N THR A 471 -25.01 4.46 1.76
CA THR A 471 -25.92 3.32 1.61
C THR A 471 -26.80 3.16 2.81
N PHE A 472 -27.96 2.53 2.62
CA PHE A 472 -29.00 2.40 3.64
C PHE A 472 -29.51 0.97 3.71
N ASN A 473 -29.96 0.55 4.88
CA ASN A 473 -30.54 -0.77 5.08
C ASN A 473 -32.03 -0.87 4.71
N SER A 474 -32.74 0.24 4.63
CA SER A 474 -34.14 0.31 4.26
C SER A 474 -34.45 1.62 3.53
N ARG A 475 -35.60 1.64 2.82
CA ARG A 475 -36.12 2.83 2.15
C ARG A 475 -36.43 3.95 3.13
N ASP A 476 -37.04 3.61 4.26
CA ASP A 476 -37.40 4.60 5.29
C ASP A 476 -36.13 5.22 5.91
N ALA A 477 -35.07 4.42 6.11
CA ALA A 477 -33.79 4.91 6.57
C ALA A 477 -33.16 5.87 5.56
N ALA A 478 -33.26 5.57 4.27
CA ALA A 478 -32.79 6.42 3.20
C ALA A 478 -33.51 7.77 3.16
N TYR A 479 -34.82 7.76 3.26
CA TYR A 479 -35.65 8.99 3.29
C TYR A 479 -35.36 9.84 4.52
N SER A 480 -35.37 9.23 5.70
CA SER A 480 -35.07 9.95 6.95
C SER A 480 -33.68 10.59 6.93
N PHE A 481 -32.68 9.88 6.40
CA PHE A 481 -31.35 10.45 6.26
C PHE A 481 -31.29 11.59 5.24
N ALA A 482 -32.02 11.44 4.12
CA ALA A 482 -32.04 12.43 3.05
C ALA A 482 -32.71 13.76 3.47
N GLU A 483 -33.63 13.74 4.44
CA GLU A 483 -34.24 14.96 5.01
C GLU A 483 -33.23 15.86 5.70
N ASN A 484 -32.29 15.28 6.48
CA ASN A 484 -31.29 16.06 7.19
C ASN A 484 -29.94 15.30 7.33
N PRO A 485 -29.17 15.17 6.26
CA PRO A 485 -27.92 14.38 6.27
C PRO A 485 -26.89 14.88 7.29
N GLU A 486 -26.77 16.21 7.46
CA GLU A 486 -25.78 16.80 8.35
C GLU A 486 -26.00 16.42 9.82
N ASN A 487 -27.24 16.36 10.26
CA ASN A 487 -27.54 15.95 11.63
C ASN A 487 -27.04 14.52 11.91
N TYR A 488 -27.32 13.58 11.02
CA TYR A 488 -26.89 12.19 11.19
C TYR A 488 -25.36 12.04 11.09
N ILE A 489 -24.71 12.77 10.18
CA ILE A 489 -23.25 12.81 10.07
C ILE A 489 -22.62 13.33 11.36
N ASN A 490 -23.18 14.40 11.96
CA ASN A 490 -22.71 14.94 13.24
C ASN A 490 -22.91 13.93 14.38
N LEU A 491 -24.06 13.25 14.46
CA LEU A 491 -24.30 12.20 15.45
C LEU A 491 -23.31 11.05 15.33
N ILE A 492 -22.97 10.63 14.10
CA ILE A 492 -21.96 9.61 13.86
C ILE A 492 -20.59 10.09 14.34
N THR A 493 -20.23 11.34 14.03
CA THR A 493 -18.98 11.96 14.44
C THR A 493 -18.87 12.04 15.98
N GLU A 494 -19.94 12.39 16.68
CA GLU A 494 -19.97 12.41 18.15
C GLU A 494 -19.81 11.01 18.75
N LYS A 495 -20.42 9.99 18.15
CA LYS A 495 -20.23 8.60 18.57
C LYS A 495 -18.80 8.12 18.35
N ALA A 496 -18.20 8.48 17.21
CA ALA A 496 -16.82 8.15 16.92
C ALA A 496 -15.82 8.86 17.85
N LYS A 497 -16.14 10.04 18.36
CA LYS A 497 -15.34 10.71 19.40
C LYS A 497 -15.32 9.94 20.71
N LYS A 498 -16.40 9.28 21.07
CA LYS A 498 -16.50 8.46 22.29
C LYS A 498 -15.83 7.11 22.14
N ASN A 499 -15.93 6.51 20.95
CA ASN A 499 -15.42 5.19 20.61
C ASN A 499 -14.40 5.34 19.49
N ALA A 500 -13.15 5.54 19.85
CA ALA A 500 -12.07 5.86 18.92
C ALA A 500 -11.81 4.76 17.88
N GLU A 501 -12.11 3.50 18.20
CA GLU A 501 -12.02 2.35 17.30
C GLU A 501 -12.90 2.49 16.06
N LEU A 502 -13.99 3.24 16.15
CA LEU A 502 -14.90 3.50 15.01
C LEU A 502 -14.27 4.37 13.92
N ILE A 503 -13.24 5.15 14.25
CA ILE A 503 -12.61 6.06 13.30
C ILE A 503 -11.96 5.28 12.17
N GLN A 504 -11.25 4.22 12.49
CA GLN A 504 -10.64 3.35 11.49
C GLN A 504 -11.64 2.35 10.90
N LEU A 505 -12.51 1.79 11.74
CA LEU A 505 -13.54 0.83 11.31
C LEU A 505 -14.45 1.41 10.21
N LEU A 506 -14.82 2.69 10.34
CA LEU A 506 -15.72 3.40 9.42
C LEU A 506 -15.00 4.35 8.44
N GLU A 507 -13.68 4.34 8.40
CA GLU A 507 -12.84 5.22 7.55
C GLU A 507 -13.14 6.72 7.74
N LEU A 508 -13.26 7.16 9.00
CA LEU A 508 -13.57 8.54 9.34
C LEU A 508 -12.33 9.46 9.42
N HIS A 509 -11.17 9.01 8.97
CA HIS A 509 -9.89 9.74 9.10
C HIS A 509 -9.95 11.16 8.54
N GLN A 510 -10.68 11.38 7.44
CA GLN A 510 -10.84 12.72 6.86
C GLN A 510 -11.55 13.71 7.79
N GLN A 511 -12.37 13.22 8.72
CA GLN A 511 -13.07 14.04 9.70
C GLN A 511 -12.24 14.26 10.98
N PHE A 512 -11.22 13.42 11.18
CA PHE A 512 -10.37 13.41 12.36
C PHE A 512 -8.90 13.45 12.00
N GLU A 513 -8.46 14.50 11.31
CA GLU A 513 -7.07 14.67 10.86
C GLU A 513 -6.03 14.50 11.97
N THR A 514 -6.40 14.79 13.21
CA THR A 514 -5.52 14.63 14.37
C THR A 514 -5.23 13.17 14.73
N LEU A 515 -6.04 12.22 14.28
CA LEU A 515 -5.93 10.79 14.56
C LEU A 515 -5.42 9.96 13.38
N ILE A 516 -5.05 10.60 12.28
CA ILE A 516 -4.49 9.88 11.12
C ILE A 516 -3.20 9.16 11.56
N PRO A 517 -3.11 7.84 11.38
CA PRO A 517 -1.89 7.09 11.63
C PRO A 517 -0.74 7.64 10.77
N TYR A 518 0.46 7.62 11.31
CA TYR A 518 1.64 8.18 10.64
C TYR A 518 1.93 7.51 9.28
N SER A 519 1.56 6.24 9.15
CA SER A 519 1.66 5.47 7.92
C SER A 519 0.72 5.95 6.81
N GLN A 520 -0.42 6.55 7.15
CA GLN A 520 -1.41 7.02 6.18
C GLN A 520 -1.24 8.48 5.77
N VAL A 521 -0.42 9.25 6.47
CA VAL A 521 -0.14 10.66 6.10
C VAL A 521 0.43 10.77 4.69
N SER A 522 1.16 9.77 4.24
CA SER A 522 1.68 9.69 2.87
C SER A 522 0.59 9.34 1.85
N ARG A 523 -0.40 8.55 2.23
CA ARG A 523 -1.51 8.08 1.37
C ARG A 523 -2.61 9.11 1.18
N VAL A 524 -2.81 10.00 2.14
CA VAL A 524 -3.87 11.04 2.06
C VAL A 524 -3.67 11.96 0.86
N LYS A 525 -2.46 12.10 0.34
CA LYS A 525 -2.20 12.87 -0.88
C LYS A 525 -2.68 12.20 -2.17
N ASP A 526 -2.87 10.87 -2.17
CA ASP A 526 -3.31 10.11 -3.34
C ASP A 526 -4.80 9.71 -3.29
N VAL A 527 -5.43 9.77 -2.11
CA VAL A 527 -6.83 9.35 -1.91
C VAL A 527 -7.86 10.35 -2.47
N ASP A 528 -7.44 11.57 -2.82
CA ASP A 528 -8.32 12.56 -3.47
C ASP A 528 -8.71 12.23 -4.93
N LYS A 529 -8.42 11.03 -5.41
CA LYS A 529 -9.02 10.52 -6.64
C LYS A 529 -10.43 10.03 -6.37
N HIS A 530 -11.34 10.95 -6.04
CA HIS A 530 -12.76 10.63 -6.02
C HIS A 530 -13.15 9.98 -7.35
N ILE A 531 -13.49 8.70 -7.30
CA ILE A 531 -14.04 8.00 -8.45
C ILE A 531 -15.40 8.64 -8.73
N LYS A 532 -15.45 9.49 -9.75
CA LYS A 532 -16.71 10.13 -10.15
C LYS A 532 -17.62 9.08 -10.76
N PRO A 533 -18.90 9.09 -10.43
CA PRO A 533 -19.85 8.19 -11.06
C PRO A 533 -19.92 8.47 -12.56
N ILE A 534 -19.89 7.42 -13.35
CA ILE A 534 -20.00 7.49 -14.80
C ILE A 534 -21.45 7.15 -15.14
N THR A 535 -22.20 8.13 -15.56
CA THR A 535 -23.60 7.95 -15.98
C THR A 535 -23.62 7.12 -17.27
N LYS A 536 -24.41 6.08 -17.31
CA LYS A 536 -24.70 5.33 -18.51
C LYS A 536 -25.61 6.17 -19.39
N CYS A 537 -25.10 6.64 -20.51
CA CYS A 537 -25.90 7.28 -21.55
C CYS A 537 -26.14 6.27 -22.66
N GLU A 538 -27.36 6.14 -23.14
CA GLU A 538 -27.62 5.51 -24.42
C GLU A 538 -27.05 6.44 -25.52
N SER A 539 -25.82 6.25 -25.89
CA SER A 539 -25.27 6.87 -27.09
C SER A 539 -25.43 5.88 -28.23
N GLY A 540 -26.40 6.12 -29.06
CA GLY A 540 -26.39 5.52 -30.37
C GLY A 540 -25.16 6.02 -31.11
N THR A 541 -24.10 5.22 -31.16
CA THR A 541 -23.06 5.46 -32.14
C THR A 541 -23.71 5.19 -33.49
N GLN A 542 -24.12 6.25 -34.17
CA GLN A 542 -24.28 6.20 -35.58
C GLN A 542 -22.89 5.94 -36.13
N THR A 543 -22.53 4.68 -36.22
CA THR A 543 -21.47 4.26 -37.10
C THR A 543 -21.93 4.71 -38.47
N ASP A 544 -21.30 5.75 -39.00
CA ASP A 544 -21.33 5.98 -40.43
C ASP A 544 -20.81 4.71 -41.05
N THR A 545 -21.73 3.83 -41.37
CA THR A 545 -21.52 2.69 -42.22
C THR A 545 -21.39 3.21 -43.66
N HIS A 546 -20.54 4.19 -43.87
CA HIS A 546 -19.94 4.37 -45.14
C HIS A 546 -18.98 3.20 -45.33
N ILE A 547 -19.57 2.10 -45.73
CA ILE A 547 -18.85 1.08 -46.44
C ILE A 547 -18.09 1.84 -47.50
N LEU A 548 -16.80 2.03 -47.30
CA LEU A 548 -15.91 2.57 -48.31
C LEU A 548 -16.18 1.75 -49.54
N PRO A 549 -16.59 2.37 -50.66
CA PRO A 549 -16.91 1.61 -51.83
C PRO A 549 -15.75 0.69 -52.16
N PRO A 550 -16.00 -0.56 -52.55
CA PRO A 550 -14.96 -1.58 -52.74
C PRO A 550 -13.92 -1.18 -53.81
N THR A 551 -14.14 -0.07 -54.47
CA THR A 551 -13.27 0.53 -55.49
C THR A 551 -12.13 1.37 -54.93
N ILE A 552 -12.05 1.61 -53.62
CA ILE A 552 -10.93 2.35 -53.04
C ILE A 552 -9.69 1.45 -52.93
N VAL A 553 -8.77 1.64 -53.86
CA VAL A 553 -7.45 1.01 -53.82
C VAL A 553 -6.62 1.71 -52.75
N ARG A 554 -6.42 1.09 -51.62
CA ARG A 554 -5.66 1.64 -50.47
C ARG A 554 -4.19 1.94 -50.78
N SER A 555 -3.65 1.29 -51.78
CA SER A 555 -2.27 1.49 -52.25
C SER A 555 -2.12 2.65 -53.25
N TYR A 556 -3.21 3.29 -53.66
CA TYR A 556 -3.16 4.38 -54.63
C TYR A 556 -2.65 5.66 -53.94
N GLU A 557 -1.53 6.19 -54.41
CA GLU A 557 -0.86 7.34 -53.81
C GLU A 557 -1.72 8.62 -53.79
N TRP A 558 -2.65 8.75 -54.72
CA TRP A 558 -3.56 9.88 -54.83
C TRP A 558 -4.90 9.66 -54.14
N ASN A 559 -5.01 8.65 -53.30
CA ASN A 559 -6.19 8.44 -52.48
C ASN A 559 -6.38 9.63 -51.55
N GLU A 560 -7.52 10.27 -51.63
CA GLU A 560 -7.84 11.48 -50.83
C GLU A 560 -7.65 11.27 -49.32
N TRP A 561 -8.01 10.12 -48.79
CA TRP A 561 -7.83 9.79 -47.39
C TRP A 561 -6.38 9.65 -46.97
N GLU A 562 -5.56 9.06 -47.80
CA GLU A 562 -4.12 8.98 -47.56
C GLU A 562 -3.45 10.35 -47.67
N LEU A 563 -3.86 11.17 -48.59
CA LEU A 563 -3.40 12.54 -48.73
C LEU A 563 -3.81 13.40 -47.53
N ARG A 564 -5.06 13.29 -47.07
CA ARG A 564 -5.53 13.95 -45.86
C ARG A 564 -4.74 13.51 -44.62
N ARG A 565 -4.51 12.20 -44.47
CA ARG A 565 -3.72 11.66 -43.38
C ARG A 565 -2.27 12.14 -43.43
N LYS A 566 -1.67 12.16 -44.58
CA LYS A 566 -0.32 12.73 -44.78
C LYS A 566 -0.29 14.21 -44.46
N ALA A 567 -1.27 14.97 -44.91
CA ALA A 567 -1.38 16.40 -44.61
C ALA A 567 -1.55 16.68 -43.11
N ILE A 568 -2.35 15.91 -42.39
CA ILE A 568 -2.52 16.01 -40.93
C ILE A 568 -1.20 15.72 -40.20
N LYS A 569 -0.47 14.69 -40.66
CA LYS A 569 0.86 14.37 -40.09
C LYS A 569 1.86 15.49 -40.31
N LEU A 570 1.89 16.05 -41.52
CA LEU A 570 2.79 17.15 -41.89
C LEU A 570 2.50 18.44 -41.10
N ALA A 571 1.24 18.79 -41.01
CA ALA A 571 0.83 20.01 -40.30
C ALA A 571 0.87 19.88 -38.79
N ASN A 572 1.01 18.69 -38.27
CA ASN A 572 0.97 18.42 -36.82
C ASN A 572 -0.11 19.22 -36.07
N LEU A 573 -1.31 19.22 -36.61
CA LEU A 573 -2.42 20.04 -36.10
C LEU A 573 -2.75 19.77 -34.64
N ARG A 574 -2.47 18.56 -34.18
CA ARG A 574 -2.73 18.14 -32.80
C ARG A 574 -1.86 18.89 -31.80
N GLN A 575 -0.65 19.20 -32.17
CA GLN A 575 0.33 19.88 -31.30
C GLN A 575 0.54 21.33 -31.70
N LYS A 576 -0.08 21.79 -32.78
CA LYS A 576 0.08 23.14 -33.33
C LYS A 576 1.54 23.52 -33.60
N VAL A 577 2.35 22.54 -33.91
CA VAL A 577 3.75 22.74 -34.22
C VAL A 577 3.99 22.26 -35.64
N THR A 578 4.46 23.16 -36.46
CA THR A 578 4.99 22.81 -37.77
C THR A 578 6.43 22.39 -37.61
N HIS A 579 6.77 21.22 -38.11
CA HIS A 579 8.15 20.77 -38.06
C HIS A 579 8.97 21.49 -39.11
N SER A 580 9.59 22.53 -38.69
CA SER A 580 10.56 23.27 -39.51
C SER A 580 11.99 22.77 -39.30
N VAL A 581 12.15 21.55 -38.92
CA VAL A 581 13.48 21.01 -38.64
C VAL A 581 14.24 20.83 -39.90
N GLN A 582 15.36 21.46 -39.96
CA GLN A 582 16.35 21.15 -40.97
C GLN A 582 17.04 19.86 -40.61
N THR A 583 16.78 18.86 -41.38
CA THR A 583 17.43 17.57 -41.30
C THR A 583 17.80 17.14 -42.68
N ASP A 584 18.79 16.30 -42.79
CA ASP A 584 19.20 15.72 -44.10
C ASP A 584 18.06 14.96 -44.78
N LEU A 585 17.12 14.49 -43.97
CA LEU A 585 15.86 13.94 -44.44
C LEU A 585 14.78 15.02 -44.28
N SER A 586 14.00 15.23 -45.32
CA SER A 586 12.88 16.14 -45.29
C SER A 586 12.07 15.95 -43.99
N HIS A 587 11.89 17.01 -43.24
CA HIS A 587 11.08 17.02 -42.01
C HIS A 587 9.65 16.52 -42.22
N MET A 588 9.17 16.58 -43.46
CA MET A 588 7.87 16.05 -43.86
C MET A 588 7.79 14.52 -43.78
N ARG A 589 8.93 13.84 -43.82
CA ARG A 589 9.01 12.38 -43.72
C ARG A 589 9.37 11.91 -42.33
N ARG A 590 9.70 12.82 -41.48
CA ARG A 590 10.18 12.50 -40.13
C ARG A 590 9.17 12.93 -39.11
N GLU A 591 8.66 12.00 -38.36
CA GLU A 591 7.96 12.29 -37.12
C GLU A 591 9.01 12.66 -36.08
N ASN A 592 9.20 13.94 -35.85
CA ASN A 592 10.13 14.40 -34.85
C ASN A 592 9.39 14.89 -33.61
N GLY A 593 8.93 13.94 -32.83
CA GLY A 593 8.28 14.22 -31.55
C GLY A 593 9.20 14.91 -30.55
N SER A 594 10.52 14.78 -30.70
CA SER A 594 11.48 15.36 -29.76
C SER A 594 11.48 16.88 -29.76
N GLN A 595 11.13 17.49 -30.89
CA GLN A 595 11.05 18.95 -30.97
C GLN A 595 9.86 19.54 -30.21
N VAL A 596 8.79 18.80 -30.13
CA VAL A 596 7.63 19.21 -29.34
C VAL A 596 7.96 19.22 -27.86
N TYR A 597 8.84 18.34 -27.45
CA TYR A 597 9.27 18.25 -26.05
C TYR A 597 10.25 19.36 -25.66
N SER A 598 11.05 19.83 -26.58
CA SER A 598 11.97 20.95 -26.29
C SER A 598 11.23 22.24 -25.94
N SER A 599 10.09 22.48 -26.51
CA SER A 599 9.28 23.65 -26.14
C SER A 599 8.71 23.58 -24.73
N LYS A 600 8.51 22.38 -24.19
CA LYS A 600 8.13 22.20 -22.79
C LYS A 600 9.29 22.52 -21.85
N ASP A 601 10.45 22.13 -22.24
CA ASP A 601 11.66 22.37 -21.46
C ASP A 601 11.97 23.85 -21.37
N ALA A 602 11.69 24.62 -22.40
CA ALA A 602 11.85 26.05 -22.38
C ALA A 602 10.94 26.73 -21.33
N SER A 603 9.71 26.30 -21.18
CA SER A 603 8.82 26.82 -20.15
C SER A 603 9.25 26.43 -18.73
N THR A 604 9.74 25.22 -18.56
CA THR A 604 10.28 24.76 -17.30
C THR A 604 11.57 25.47 -16.94
N GLN A 605 12.39 25.74 -17.93
CA GLN A 605 13.64 26.44 -17.75
C GLN A 605 13.43 27.89 -17.31
N SER A 606 12.50 28.59 -17.88
CA SER A 606 12.23 29.96 -17.47
C SER A 606 11.78 30.09 -16.03
N MET A 607 10.94 29.17 -15.61
CA MET A 607 10.46 29.11 -14.24
C MET A 607 11.57 28.71 -13.26
N LYS A 608 12.40 27.78 -13.66
CA LYS A 608 13.49 27.29 -12.86
C LYS A 608 14.60 28.31 -12.68
N GLU A 609 14.96 28.95 -13.75
CA GLU A 609 15.99 30.00 -13.71
C GLU A 609 15.53 31.24 -12.99
N GLY A 610 14.27 31.62 -13.12
CA GLY A 610 13.70 32.69 -12.34
C GLY A 610 13.84 32.46 -10.85
N SER A 611 13.54 31.23 -10.40
CA SER A 611 13.66 30.86 -8.99
C SER A 611 15.11 30.75 -8.52
N THR A 612 16.01 30.31 -9.36
CA THR A 612 17.42 30.13 -8.97
C THR A 612 18.21 31.39 -9.03
N ARG A 613 17.86 32.31 -9.92
CA ARG A 613 18.56 33.59 -10.03
C ARG A 613 18.13 34.59 -8.99
N VAL A 614 16.88 34.59 -8.71
CA VAL A 614 16.29 35.49 -7.74
C VAL A 614 16.59 35.11 -6.31
N PRO A 615 16.60 33.85 -5.97
CA PRO A 615 16.79 33.51 -4.59
C PRO A 615 18.11 34.08 -4.13
N ARG A 616 17.99 34.87 -3.21
CA ARG A 616 19.10 35.34 -2.42
C ARG A 616 18.88 34.71 -1.09
N PRO A 617 19.83 34.25 -0.46
CA PRO A 617 19.67 33.88 0.90
C PRO A 617 19.54 35.20 1.51
N GLN A 618 18.51 35.54 1.33
CA GLN A 618 18.23 36.75 1.75
C GLN A 618 18.33 36.77 3.18
N VAL A 619 17.82 35.76 3.79
CA VAL A 619 17.68 35.82 5.20
C VAL A 619 17.98 34.49 5.81
N TYR A 620 18.82 34.47 6.77
CA TYR A 620 19.17 33.30 7.54
C TYR A 620 18.46 33.32 8.88
N ILE A 621 18.10 32.14 9.34
CA ILE A 621 17.78 31.97 10.74
C ILE A 621 19.10 31.93 11.49
N ALA A 622 19.24 32.77 12.49
CA ALA A 622 20.46 32.84 13.27
C ALA A 622 20.87 31.47 13.82
N GLY A 623 22.11 31.18 13.71
CA GLY A 623 22.67 29.90 14.14
C GLY A 623 22.58 28.76 13.14
N LEU A 624 21.85 28.92 12.05
CA LEU A 624 21.84 27.91 10.99
C LEU A 624 23.06 28.00 10.11
N ARG A 625 23.55 29.21 9.94
CA ARG A 625 24.74 29.45 9.16
C ARG A 625 25.58 30.51 9.84
N GLY A 626 26.85 30.37 9.73
CA GLY A 626 27.79 31.33 10.27
C GLY A 626 27.64 32.73 9.69
N GLY A 627 28.66 33.48 9.70
CA GLY A 627 28.70 34.77 9.08
C GLY A 627 27.81 35.79 9.76
N ARG A 628 26.95 36.40 9.03
CA ARG A 628 26.11 37.49 9.50
C ARG A 628 25.12 37.13 10.60
N ALA A 629 24.93 35.84 10.84
CA ALA A 629 24.07 35.38 11.92
C ALA A 629 24.52 35.88 13.30
N LYS A 630 25.69 36.42 13.41
CA LYS A 630 26.20 37.01 14.65
C LYS A 630 25.36 38.18 15.16
N THR A 631 24.71 38.86 14.26
CA THR A 631 24.06 40.12 14.60
C THR A 631 22.55 40.07 14.68
N THR A 632 21.96 39.03 14.14
CA THR A 632 20.50 38.97 14.06
C THR A 632 19.97 37.56 14.30
N CYS A 633 19.27 37.43 15.40
CA CYS A 633 18.47 36.27 15.63
C CYS A 633 17.22 36.32 14.75
N GLY A 634 16.82 35.21 14.18
CA GLY A 634 15.60 35.11 13.39
C GLY A 634 15.72 35.63 11.95
N VAL A 635 16.92 35.82 11.46
CA VAL A 635 17.15 36.10 10.04
C VAL A 635 16.70 34.94 9.19
N LYS A 636 15.85 35.20 8.24
CA LYS A 636 15.42 34.18 7.29
C LYS A 636 16.54 33.86 6.30
N VAL A 637 16.60 32.63 5.92
CA VAL A 637 17.58 32.16 4.96
C VAL A 637 16.85 31.57 3.77
N ASN A 638 17.33 31.88 2.61
CA ASN A 638 16.93 31.19 1.42
C ASN A 638 17.69 29.86 1.34
N LEU A 639 17.03 28.77 1.66
CA LEU A 639 17.62 27.44 1.70
C LEU A 639 17.88 26.83 0.33
N THR A 640 17.40 27.46 -0.74
CA THR A 640 17.63 26.98 -2.11
C THR A 640 18.96 27.50 -2.68
N ARG A 641 19.62 28.36 -1.96
CA ARG A 641 20.88 28.96 -2.34
C ARG A 641 21.97 28.66 -1.32
N ALA A 642 23.17 28.53 -1.77
CA ALA A 642 24.32 28.45 -0.88
C ALA A 642 24.42 29.71 -0.02
N ILE A 643 24.81 29.54 1.22
CA ILE A 643 24.87 30.63 2.18
C ILE A 643 26.30 30.83 2.56
N ASP A 644 27.00 31.08 1.58
CA ASP A 644 28.40 31.39 1.67
C ASP A 644 28.61 32.86 1.63
N GLU A 645 27.66 33.47 1.19
CA GLU A 645 27.75 34.77 0.65
C GLU A 645 27.81 35.85 1.68
N THR A 646 28.00 35.44 2.84
CA THR A 646 27.94 36.44 3.89
C THR A 646 29.06 36.33 4.87
#